data_f20f5612307fb838b60b272c5eff1c77
#
_entry.id   f20f5612307fb838b60b272c5eff1c77
#
_cell.length_a   1.000
_cell.length_b   1.000
_cell.length_c   1.000
_cell.angle_alpha   90.00
_cell.angle_beta   90.00
_cell.angle_gamma   90.00
#
_symmetry.space_group_name_H-M   'P 1'
#
loop_
_entity.id
_entity.type
_entity.pdbx_description
1 polymer ?
#
loop_
_entity_poly.entity_id
_entity_poly.type
_entity_poly.pdbx_seq_one_letter_code
_entity_poly.pdbx_strand_id
1 'polypeptide(L)'
;MKDVKINISTAGFPSQFVSDAEKASDEYGLMVGQAIQYEWFKKDGNQCRFYNQWREFNRLRLYARGEQSIAKYKNELAIDGDLSYLNLDWTPVPILPKFIDIVVNGLSERVFKVKAYAQDALSQAKRSKYQDMIEGQMVAKPVLDIIQQKTGVDPFTMNPDDLPSTDEELQVYMQLNYKPAIEIAEEEAINTILEENHYTDLRKRLDYDLAVLGLSVAKHEFLPGAGVQVSYVDPANVVYSYTEDPYFKDCFYWGEIKTLPITELMKIDPSLTNEDLEEISKYSQSWYDYYNVAQYYENDMFYRDVATLMYFNYKTTKKIVYKRKKLDGDGARVIEKDDQFNPPEEMMQEGDYEKVEKTIDVWYDGIMVMGTNILLKWEVAQNMVRPKSASQHALPNYVATAPRMYKGVIESLTRRMIPFADLIQVTHLKLQQVISRTVPDGVYIDADGLNEVDLGTGGAYNPEDALRLYFQTGSVIGRSYTQDGEYNQGKVPIQELNSNSGAAKTQMLIGNMNHYLQMIRDVTGLNEARDGSTPDPHSLVGLQKLAAANSNTATRHILDGSLYMFRSLSEALTYRVSDILEYADFKDEFVNQIGKYNVSILKEINELYLYDFGIFIEVSPDEEQRAQLEANIQMALSKGGIDLEDAIDIREIKNIKLANQLLKIKRIAKQEEERTFQLQQQQMQAQNNMQSQQMAAQTAMQKIQAETQSKMQVKQAEIAFEIEKMQAEAQAKAQLMDLEFRYNQQLHGMQEQQLQMREDKREDAKSKRISQQNTEQSKLIDQRKNNLPPMNFESNEDSLDGFDLAEFSPR
;
A
#
# COMPACT_ATOMS: atom_id res chain seq x y z
N MET A 1 -42.68 17.24 -22.33
CA MET A 1 -42.51 17.88 -21.00
C MET A 1 -42.23 16.74 -20.02
N LYS A 2 -40.97 16.67 -19.54
CA LYS A 2 -40.66 15.75 -18.45
C LYS A 2 -41.22 16.41 -17.19
N ASP A 3 -42.20 15.80 -16.54
CA ASP A 3 -42.83 16.32 -15.33
C ASP A 3 -41.76 16.36 -14.19
N VAL A 4 -41.29 17.56 -13.86
CA VAL A 4 -40.36 17.74 -12.77
C VAL A 4 -41.14 17.79 -11.47
N LYS A 5 -41.16 16.68 -10.74
CA LYS A 5 -41.69 16.63 -9.38
C LYS A 5 -40.58 16.21 -8.44
N ILE A 6 -40.32 17.02 -7.42
CA ILE A 6 -39.46 16.64 -6.30
C ILE A 6 -40.17 15.48 -5.57
N ASN A 7 -39.90 14.27 -5.96
CA ASN A 7 -40.40 13.08 -5.30
C ASN A 7 -39.22 12.28 -4.77
N ILE A 8 -38.82 12.52 -3.53
CA ILE A 8 -37.98 11.56 -2.82
C ILE A 8 -38.88 10.38 -2.50
N SER A 9 -39.02 9.49 -3.47
CA SER A 9 -39.83 8.29 -3.35
C SER A 9 -39.29 7.39 -2.24
N THR A 10 -40.17 6.73 -1.54
CA THR A 10 -39.87 5.68 -0.53
C THR A 10 -39.42 4.37 -1.17
N ALA A 11 -39.04 4.35 -2.44
CA ALA A 11 -38.73 3.16 -3.20
C ALA A 11 -37.27 2.69 -2.92
N GLY A 12 -37.14 1.41 -2.56
CA GLY A 12 -35.85 0.72 -2.62
C GLY A 12 -35.39 0.51 -4.07
N PHE A 13 -34.27 -0.13 -4.25
CA PHE A 13 -33.75 -0.46 -5.59
C PHE A 13 -34.77 -1.27 -6.39
N PRO A 14 -34.93 -1.02 -7.71
CA PRO A 14 -35.83 -1.76 -8.55
C PRO A 14 -35.43 -3.25 -8.63
N SER A 15 -36.43 -4.11 -8.96
CA SER A 15 -36.18 -5.53 -9.09
C SER A 15 -35.16 -5.82 -10.18
N GLN A 16 -34.21 -6.72 -9.89
CA GLN A 16 -33.25 -7.19 -10.88
C GLN A 16 -33.75 -8.36 -11.74
N PHE A 17 -34.94 -8.87 -11.45
CA PHE A 17 -35.57 -9.99 -12.18
C PHE A 17 -36.38 -9.57 -13.39
N VAL A 18 -36.42 -8.30 -13.74
CA VAL A 18 -37.06 -7.76 -14.92
C VAL A 18 -36.26 -8.06 -16.19
N SER A 19 -36.91 -7.93 -17.36
CA SER A 19 -36.27 -8.18 -18.66
C SER A 19 -35.11 -7.22 -18.92
N ASP A 20 -34.16 -7.64 -19.75
CA ASP A 20 -32.99 -6.79 -20.10
C ASP A 20 -33.42 -5.50 -20.82
N ALA A 21 -34.52 -5.55 -21.59
CA ALA A 21 -35.10 -4.37 -22.24
C ALA A 21 -35.71 -3.38 -21.22
N GLU A 22 -36.32 -3.86 -20.16
CA GLU A 22 -36.86 -3.02 -19.09
C GLU A 22 -35.71 -2.40 -18.26
N LYS A 23 -34.63 -3.16 -17.97
CA LYS A 23 -33.42 -2.62 -17.32
C LYS A 23 -32.74 -1.51 -18.11
N ALA A 24 -32.85 -1.56 -19.44
CA ALA A 24 -32.27 -0.53 -20.32
C ALA A 24 -33.18 0.71 -20.46
N SER A 25 -34.37 0.72 -19.85
CA SER A 25 -35.29 1.86 -19.92
C SER A 25 -34.86 3.00 -19.00
N ASP A 26 -35.07 4.24 -19.41
CA ASP A 26 -34.83 5.43 -18.61
C ASP A 26 -35.62 5.43 -17.29
N GLU A 27 -36.81 4.81 -17.29
CA GLU A 27 -37.63 4.67 -16.08
C GLU A 27 -36.93 3.83 -15.02
N TYR A 28 -36.27 2.73 -15.43
CA TYR A 28 -35.48 1.89 -14.53
C TYR A 28 -34.26 2.64 -14.03
N GLY A 29 -33.57 3.35 -14.90
CA GLY A 29 -32.41 4.18 -14.53
C GLY A 29 -32.78 5.28 -13.53
N LEU A 30 -33.94 5.92 -13.73
CA LEU A 30 -34.46 6.92 -12.82
C LEU A 30 -34.79 6.32 -11.44
N MET A 31 -35.41 5.12 -11.40
CA MET A 31 -35.68 4.42 -10.14
C MET A 31 -34.38 4.09 -9.39
N VAL A 32 -33.33 3.64 -10.10
CA VAL A 32 -32.01 3.38 -9.50
C VAL A 32 -31.42 4.68 -8.95
N GLY A 33 -31.40 5.75 -9.73
CA GLY A 33 -30.89 7.06 -9.30
C GLY A 33 -31.64 7.59 -8.07
N GLN A 34 -32.96 7.49 -8.06
CA GLN A 34 -33.78 7.85 -6.91
C GLN A 34 -33.51 6.98 -5.67
N ALA A 35 -33.25 5.67 -5.84
CA ALA A 35 -32.91 4.78 -4.75
C ALA A 35 -31.58 5.17 -4.11
N ILE A 36 -30.54 5.46 -4.93
CA ILE A 36 -29.24 5.95 -4.45
C ILE A 36 -29.40 7.29 -3.75
N GLN A 37 -30.16 8.22 -4.38
CA GLN A 37 -30.46 9.50 -3.77
C GLN A 37 -31.17 9.34 -2.42
N TYR A 38 -32.13 8.45 -2.33
CA TYR A 38 -32.84 8.19 -1.08
C TYR A 38 -31.89 7.63 0.00
N GLU A 39 -31.05 6.65 -0.32
CA GLU A 39 -30.11 6.05 0.62
C GLU A 39 -29.12 7.08 1.22
N TRP A 40 -28.60 7.95 0.37
CA TRP A 40 -27.55 8.88 0.79
C TRP A 40 -28.08 10.23 1.26
N PHE A 41 -29.18 10.71 0.72
CA PHE A 41 -29.68 12.09 0.95
C PHE A 41 -30.98 12.15 1.71
N LYS A 42 -31.55 11.00 2.10
CA LYS A 42 -32.70 11.03 3.03
C LYS A 42 -32.27 11.69 4.33
N LYS A 43 -33.01 12.72 4.74
CA LYS A 43 -32.79 13.36 6.03
C LYS A 43 -33.34 12.47 7.14
N ASP A 44 -32.48 12.17 8.11
CA ASP A 44 -32.85 11.67 9.42
C ASP A 44 -32.62 12.81 10.44
N GLY A 45 -33.70 13.44 10.87
CA GLY A 45 -33.64 14.73 11.56
C GLY A 45 -33.15 15.85 10.64
N ASN A 46 -32.05 16.52 11.00
CA ASN A 46 -31.44 17.59 10.20
C ASN A 46 -30.25 17.15 9.36
N GLN A 47 -29.93 15.87 9.30
CA GLN A 47 -28.70 15.39 8.68
C GLN A 47 -28.99 14.23 7.73
N CYS A 48 -28.19 14.11 6.68
CA CYS A 48 -28.19 12.96 5.78
C CYS A 48 -26.81 12.28 5.77
N ARG A 49 -26.75 11.03 5.28
CA ARG A 49 -25.51 10.25 5.22
C ARG A 49 -24.40 10.96 4.44
N PHE A 50 -24.76 11.51 3.28
CA PHE A 50 -23.80 12.22 2.43
C PHE A 50 -23.19 13.43 3.14
N TYR A 51 -24.03 14.29 3.73
CA TYR A 51 -23.56 15.49 4.42
C TYR A 51 -22.68 15.14 5.62
N ASN A 52 -23.04 14.10 6.38
CA ASN A 52 -22.23 13.65 7.51
C ASN A 52 -20.85 13.16 7.06
N GLN A 53 -20.77 12.38 5.98
CA GLN A 53 -19.51 11.94 5.41
C GLN A 53 -18.68 13.12 4.89
N TRP A 54 -19.29 13.97 4.09
CA TRP A 54 -18.66 15.15 3.53
C TRP A 54 -18.11 16.09 4.62
N ARG A 55 -18.92 16.37 5.63
CA ARG A 55 -18.54 17.19 6.77
C ARG A 55 -17.39 16.57 7.57
N GLU A 56 -17.45 15.28 7.82
CA GLU A 56 -16.40 14.58 8.56
C GLU A 56 -15.09 14.59 7.77
N PHE A 57 -15.11 14.29 6.48
CA PHE A 57 -13.91 14.31 5.65
C PHE A 57 -13.31 15.71 5.52
N ASN A 58 -14.13 16.73 5.32
CA ASN A 58 -13.64 18.10 5.30
C ASN A 58 -13.10 18.54 6.67
N ARG A 59 -13.73 18.12 7.76
CA ARG A 59 -13.21 18.35 9.11
C ARG A 59 -11.81 17.71 9.27
N LEU A 60 -11.63 16.48 8.84
CA LEU A 60 -10.34 15.79 8.89
C LEU A 60 -9.27 16.55 8.08
N ARG A 61 -9.63 17.06 6.90
CA ARG A 61 -8.72 17.86 6.06
C ARG A 61 -8.33 19.19 6.73
N LEU A 62 -9.28 19.87 7.36
CA LEU A 62 -8.97 21.10 8.11
C LEU A 62 -8.00 20.84 9.27
N TYR A 63 -8.20 19.74 10.02
CA TYR A 63 -7.26 19.36 11.07
C TYR A 63 -5.89 18.97 10.50
N ALA A 64 -5.88 18.27 9.37
CA ALA A 64 -4.64 17.89 8.68
C ALA A 64 -3.82 19.09 8.21
N ARG A 65 -4.48 20.22 7.91
CA ARG A 65 -3.84 21.48 7.52
C ARG A 65 -3.56 22.42 8.69
N GLY A 66 -4.06 22.10 9.89
CA GLY A 66 -3.99 23.00 11.04
C GLY A 66 -4.94 24.19 10.95
N GLU A 67 -6.00 24.10 10.18
CA GLU A 67 -7.03 25.14 9.93
C GLU A 67 -8.37 24.77 10.57
N GLN A 68 -8.37 23.99 11.63
CA GLN A 68 -9.58 23.57 12.32
C GLN A 68 -10.38 24.74 12.90
N SER A 69 -11.70 24.58 13.00
CA SER A 69 -12.60 25.58 13.53
C SER A 69 -12.27 25.93 14.98
N ILE A 70 -12.14 27.24 15.24
CA ILE A 70 -11.87 27.79 16.58
C ILE A 70 -13.14 27.89 17.45
N ALA A 71 -14.32 27.68 16.88
CA ALA A 71 -15.59 27.82 17.59
C ALA A 71 -15.69 26.91 18.82
N LYS A 72 -15.18 25.68 18.69
CA LYS A 72 -15.12 24.70 19.78
C LYS A 72 -14.33 25.22 20.98
N TYR A 73 -13.15 25.79 20.73
CA TYR A 73 -12.27 26.29 21.79
C TYR A 73 -12.81 27.56 22.43
N LYS A 74 -13.45 28.43 21.61
CA LYS A 74 -14.16 29.59 22.11
C LYS A 74 -15.28 29.19 23.06
N ASN A 75 -16.11 28.24 22.68
CA ASN A 75 -17.19 27.73 23.52
C ASN A 75 -16.69 27.06 24.81
N GLU A 76 -15.55 26.40 24.79
CA GLU A 76 -14.97 25.74 25.96
C GLU A 76 -14.37 26.74 26.96
N LEU A 77 -13.84 27.86 26.48
CA LEU A 77 -13.22 28.88 27.31
C LEU A 77 -14.17 30.03 27.67
N ALA A 78 -15.35 30.11 27.04
CA ALA A 78 -16.35 31.11 27.33
C ALA A 78 -16.96 30.88 28.73
N ILE A 79 -17.19 31.96 29.45
CA ILE A 79 -17.96 31.95 30.70
C ILE A 79 -19.30 32.59 30.36
N ASP A 80 -20.38 31.82 30.45
CA ASP A 80 -21.75 32.25 30.09
C ASP A 80 -21.87 32.83 28.66
N GLY A 81 -20.99 32.34 27.75
CA GLY A 81 -20.97 32.85 26.37
C GLY A 81 -20.12 34.10 26.13
N ASP A 82 -19.60 34.74 27.21
CA ASP A 82 -18.76 35.91 27.11
C ASP A 82 -17.26 35.56 26.98
N LEU A 83 -16.62 36.22 26.03
CA LEU A 83 -15.17 36.09 25.72
C LEU A 83 -14.43 37.44 25.85
N SER A 84 -15.15 38.53 26.22
CA SER A 84 -14.60 39.90 26.21
C SER A 84 -13.40 40.08 27.14
N TYR A 85 -13.32 39.24 28.18
CA TYR A 85 -12.20 39.24 29.15
C TYR A 85 -10.98 38.46 28.71
N LEU A 86 -11.02 37.78 27.53
CA LEU A 86 -9.92 36.99 26.98
C LEU A 86 -9.33 37.72 25.78
N ASN A 87 -8.10 38.18 25.93
CA ASN A 87 -7.29 38.66 24.81
C ASN A 87 -6.30 37.57 24.40
N LEU A 88 -6.78 36.61 23.60
CA LEU A 88 -6.01 35.45 23.18
C LEU A 88 -5.86 35.40 21.67
N ASP A 89 -4.75 34.89 21.19
CA ASP A 89 -4.60 34.48 19.79
C ASP A 89 -5.26 33.11 19.60
N TRP A 90 -6.36 33.12 18.86
CA TRP A 90 -7.17 31.94 18.60
C TRP A 90 -6.64 31.10 17.44
N THR A 91 -5.54 31.50 16.80
CA THR A 91 -4.96 30.76 15.68
C THR A 91 -4.63 29.32 16.10
N PRO A 92 -5.12 28.31 15.36
CA PRO A 92 -4.82 26.92 15.68
C PRO A 92 -3.33 26.62 15.57
N VAL A 93 -2.82 25.83 16.48
CA VAL A 93 -1.43 25.35 16.42
C VAL A 93 -1.34 24.18 15.45
N PRO A 94 -0.60 24.28 14.31
CA PRO A 94 -0.56 23.28 13.25
C PRO A 94 0.39 22.13 13.62
N ILE A 95 -0.02 21.25 14.52
CA ILE A 95 0.80 20.11 14.99
C ILE A 95 0.63 18.88 14.09
N LEU A 96 -0.63 18.62 13.67
CA LEU A 96 -0.95 17.42 12.91
C LEU A 96 -0.29 17.35 11.52
N PRO A 97 -0.13 18.48 10.77
CA PRO A 97 0.54 18.46 9.47
C PRO A 97 1.90 17.74 9.52
N LYS A 98 2.71 18.02 10.54
CA LYS A 98 4.03 17.37 10.70
C LYS A 98 3.93 15.84 10.68
N PHE A 99 3.02 15.26 11.44
CA PHE A 99 2.87 13.80 11.54
C PHE A 99 2.31 13.18 10.27
N ILE A 100 1.42 13.91 9.59
CA ILE A 100 0.83 13.46 8.32
C ILE A 100 1.88 13.49 7.22
N ASP A 101 2.63 14.59 7.10
CA ASP A 101 3.66 14.77 6.07
C ASP A 101 4.76 13.71 6.19
N ILE A 102 5.16 13.32 7.41
CA ILE A 102 6.11 12.25 7.64
C ILE A 102 5.62 10.93 7.03
N VAL A 103 4.33 10.61 7.19
CA VAL A 103 3.76 9.38 6.65
C VAL A 103 3.62 9.46 5.13
N VAL A 104 3.07 10.56 4.61
CA VAL A 104 2.82 10.75 3.18
C VAL A 104 4.14 10.83 2.39
N ASN A 105 5.12 11.59 2.88
CA ASN A 105 6.43 11.69 2.22
C ASN A 105 7.19 10.36 2.28
N GLY A 106 7.12 9.64 3.41
CA GLY A 106 7.70 8.31 3.51
C GLY A 106 7.05 7.26 2.58
N LEU A 107 5.81 7.48 2.10
CA LEU A 107 5.19 6.68 1.05
C LEU A 107 5.69 7.09 -0.34
N SER A 108 5.81 8.40 -0.59
CA SER A 108 6.22 8.93 -1.91
C SER A 108 7.68 8.63 -2.26
N GLU A 109 8.55 8.45 -1.29
CA GLU A 109 9.95 8.03 -1.49
C GLU A 109 10.05 6.60 -2.06
N ARG A 110 9.03 5.78 -1.86
CA ARG A 110 9.03 4.39 -2.36
C ARG A 110 8.65 4.35 -3.82
N VAL A 111 9.57 3.91 -4.65
CA VAL A 111 9.32 3.68 -6.07
C VAL A 111 8.63 2.32 -6.24
N PHE A 112 7.45 2.34 -6.84
CA PHE A 112 6.71 1.14 -7.24
C PHE A 112 6.94 0.89 -8.73
N LYS A 113 7.20 -0.36 -9.08
CA LYS A 113 7.36 -0.79 -10.46
C LYS A 113 6.35 -1.86 -10.78
N VAL A 114 5.71 -1.70 -11.92
CA VAL A 114 4.80 -2.71 -12.46
C VAL A 114 5.63 -3.86 -13.04
N LYS A 115 5.23 -5.08 -12.74
CA LYS A 115 5.72 -6.32 -13.35
C LYS A 115 4.53 -7.12 -13.84
N ALA A 116 4.51 -7.42 -15.13
CA ALA A 116 3.47 -8.21 -15.76
C ALA A 116 3.96 -9.65 -15.96
N TYR A 117 3.07 -10.61 -15.77
CA TYR A 117 3.28 -12.02 -16.04
C TYR A 117 2.12 -12.57 -16.85
N ALA A 118 2.40 -13.11 -18.00
CA ALA A 118 1.39 -13.78 -18.81
C ALA A 118 0.95 -15.10 -18.13
N GLN A 119 -0.34 -15.20 -17.83
CA GLN A 119 -0.94 -16.32 -17.10
C GLN A 119 -1.63 -17.33 -18.03
N ASP A 120 -1.72 -17.03 -19.30
CA ASP A 120 -2.36 -17.90 -20.30
C ASP A 120 -1.56 -19.19 -20.53
N ALA A 121 -2.28 -20.24 -20.90
CA ALA A 121 -1.70 -21.57 -21.15
C ALA A 121 -0.64 -21.56 -22.28
N LEU A 122 -0.79 -20.69 -23.27
CA LEU A 122 0.13 -20.57 -24.39
C LEU A 122 1.50 -20.01 -23.94
N SER A 123 1.49 -18.95 -23.14
CA SER A 123 2.71 -18.34 -22.60
C SER A 123 3.40 -19.27 -21.60
N GLN A 124 2.63 -19.98 -20.78
CA GLN A 124 3.19 -21.00 -19.89
C GLN A 124 3.85 -22.15 -20.67
N ALA A 125 3.22 -22.61 -21.77
CA ALA A 125 3.81 -23.62 -22.63
C ALA A 125 5.08 -23.11 -23.36
N LYS A 126 5.12 -21.85 -23.79
CA LYS A 126 6.34 -21.24 -24.36
C LYS A 126 7.46 -21.18 -23.32
N ARG A 127 7.13 -20.77 -22.09
CA ARG A 127 8.08 -20.72 -20.98
C ARG A 127 8.65 -22.09 -20.65
N SER A 128 7.79 -23.11 -20.56
CA SER A 128 8.23 -24.51 -20.33
C SER A 128 9.15 -25.00 -21.43
N LYS A 129 8.76 -24.78 -22.71
CA LYS A 129 9.61 -25.15 -23.85
C LYS A 129 10.98 -24.47 -23.84
N TYR A 130 11.04 -23.20 -23.46
CA TYR A 130 12.30 -22.46 -23.35
C TYR A 130 13.16 -23.05 -22.22
N GLN A 131 12.55 -23.35 -21.08
CA GLN A 131 13.22 -24.02 -19.97
C GLN A 131 13.77 -25.38 -20.37
N ASP A 132 12.95 -26.22 -21.03
CA ASP A 132 13.35 -27.53 -21.54
C ASP A 132 14.50 -27.42 -22.57
N MET A 133 14.50 -26.35 -23.37
CA MET A 133 15.57 -26.10 -24.35
C MET A 133 16.90 -25.78 -23.65
N ILE A 134 16.87 -24.92 -22.64
CA ILE A 134 18.08 -24.56 -21.87
C ILE A 134 18.58 -25.78 -21.08
N GLU A 135 17.69 -26.50 -20.42
CA GLU A 135 18.03 -27.74 -19.72
C GLU A 135 18.67 -28.75 -20.66
N GLY A 136 18.12 -28.88 -21.87
CA GLY A 136 18.72 -29.69 -22.94
C GLY A 136 20.13 -29.23 -23.32
N GLN A 137 20.39 -27.93 -23.40
CA GLN A 137 21.72 -27.38 -23.68
C GLN A 137 22.68 -27.54 -22.50
N MET A 138 22.22 -27.43 -21.27
CA MET A 138 23.00 -27.68 -20.07
C MET A 138 23.52 -29.13 -20.07
N VAL A 139 22.64 -30.08 -20.34
CA VAL A 139 23.01 -31.53 -20.40
C VAL A 139 23.94 -31.83 -21.58
N ALA A 140 23.72 -31.15 -22.71
CA ALA A 140 24.51 -31.37 -23.93
C ALA A 140 25.81 -30.54 -23.97
N LYS A 141 26.04 -29.61 -23.03
CA LYS A 141 27.21 -28.71 -23.02
C LYS A 141 28.55 -29.44 -23.30
N PRO A 142 28.88 -30.54 -22.65
CA PRO A 142 30.15 -31.21 -22.89
C PRO A 142 30.33 -31.74 -24.34
N VAL A 143 29.21 -32.07 -24.99
CA VAL A 143 29.21 -32.55 -26.39
C VAL A 143 29.25 -31.38 -27.36
N LEU A 144 28.53 -30.32 -27.05
CA LEU A 144 28.47 -29.11 -27.88
C LEU A 144 29.84 -28.39 -27.90
N ASP A 145 30.54 -28.32 -26.79
CA ASP A 145 31.90 -27.79 -26.67
C ASP A 145 32.89 -28.52 -27.58
N ILE A 146 32.80 -29.88 -27.67
CA ILE A 146 33.62 -30.70 -28.56
C ILE A 146 33.28 -30.39 -30.03
N ILE A 147 32.01 -30.18 -30.35
CA ILE A 147 31.57 -29.82 -31.69
C ILE A 147 32.11 -28.46 -32.08
N GLN A 148 32.02 -27.47 -31.22
CA GLN A 148 32.53 -26.10 -31.42
C GLN A 148 34.04 -26.13 -31.67
N GLN A 149 34.81 -26.87 -30.86
CA GLN A 149 36.27 -27.03 -31.04
C GLN A 149 36.64 -27.68 -32.34
N LYS A 150 35.83 -28.64 -32.85
CA LYS A 150 36.11 -29.36 -34.08
C LYS A 150 35.62 -28.69 -35.35
N THR A 151 34.50 -28.01 -35.30
CA THR A 151 33.83 -27.43 -36.49
C THR A 151 34.01 -25.95 -36.61
N GLY A 152 34.40 -25.27 -35.52
CA GLY A 152 34.47 -23.77 -35.48
C GLY A 152 33.13 -23.09 -35.62
N VAL A 153 32.01 -23.82 -35.63
CA VAL A 153 30.65 -23.28 -35.67
C VAL A 153 30.10 -23.31 -34.25
N ASP A 154 29.50 -22.21 -33.84
CA ASP A 154 28.86 -22.13 -32.54
C ASP A 154 27.49 -22.85 -32.55
N PRO A 155 27.38 -24.03 -31.90
CA PRO A 155 26.15 -24.79 -31.87
C PRO A 155 25.18 -24.30 -30.74
N PHE A 156 25.63 -23.35 -29.92
CA PHE A 156 24.82 -22.85 -28.83
C PHE A 156 23.88 -21.76 -29.30
N THR A 157 22.69 -21.73 -28.76
CA THR A 157 21.71 -20.67 -29.02
C THR A 157 22.06 -19.42 -28.20
N MET A 158 22.92 -19.55 -27.19
CA MET A 158 23.39 -18.54 -26.28
C MET A 158 24.90 -18.67 -26.05
N ASN A 159 25.51 -17.63 -25.46
CA ASN A 159 26.92 -17.72 -25.08
C ASN A 159 27.14 -18.91 -24.12
N PRO A 160 28.12 -19.78 -24.38
CA PRO A 160 28.37 -20.94 -23.53
C PRO A 160 28.71 -20.59 -22.07
N ASP A 161 29.26 -19.38 -21.86
CA ASP A 161 29.65 -18.88 -20.53
C ASP A 161 28.45 -18.43 -19.68
N ASP A 162 27.34 -18.01 -20.34
CA ASP A 162 26.12 -17.60 -19.68
C ASP A 162 25.16 -18.76 -19.38
N LEU A 163 25.51 -20.00 -19.81
CA LEU A 163 24.66 -21.16 -19.65
C LEU A 163 24.70 -21.66 -18.18
N PRO A 164 23.54 -21.76 -17.50
CA PRO A 164 23.50 -22.25 -16.14
C PRO A 164 24.08 -23.65 -16.02
N SER A 165 24.75 -23.94 -14.91
CA SER A 165 25.42 -25.21 -14.66
C SER A 165 24.62 -26.12 -13.71
N THR A 166 23.73 -25.56 -12.93
CA THR A 166 22.90 -26.28 -11.94
C THR A 166 21.42 -25.89 -12.07
N ASP A 167 20.52 -26.74 -11.54
CA ASP A 167 19.08 -26.46 -11.53
C ASP A 167 18.73 -25.19 -10.73
N GLU A 168 19.49 -24.88 -9.66
CA GLU A 168 19.33 -23.63 -8.91
C GLU A 168 19.72 -22.41 -9.76
N GLU A 169 20.79 -22.52 -10.54
CA GLU A 169 21.19 -21.49 -11.51
C GLU A 169 20.16 -21.33 -12.62
N LEU A 170 19.62 -22.41 -13.14
CA LEU A 170 18.56 -22.38 -14.14
C LEU A 170 17.33 -21.64 -13.63
N GLN A 171 16.91 -21.87 -12.39
CA GLN A 171 15.79 -21.14 -11.81
C GLN A 171 16.05 -19.63 -11.68
N VAL A 172 17.25 -19.25 -11.25
CA VAL A 172 17.64 -17.84 -11.16
C VAL A 172 17.78 -17.23 -12.55
N TYR A 173 18.39 -17.95 -13.48
CA TYR A 173 18.51 -17.53 -14.88
C TYR A 173 17.15 -17.31 -15.51
N MET A 174 16.19 -18.21 -15.32
CA MET A 174 14.81 -18.06 -15.81
C MET A 174 14.09 -16.85 -15.17
N GLN A 175 14.42 -16.48 -13.96
CA GLN A 175 13.85 -15.33 -13.30
C GLN A 175 14.47 -13.99 -13.74
N LEU A 176 15.75 -13.99 -14.08
CA LEU A 176 16.49 -12.79 -14.46
C LEU A 176 16.46 -12.53 -15.97
N ASN A 177 16.67 -13.56 -16.78
CA ASN A 177 16.94 -13.42 -18.20
C ASN A 177 15.77 -13.83 -19.09
N TYR A 178 14.92 -14.79 -18.61
CA TYR A 178 13.72 -15.13 -19.36
C TYR A 178 12.60 -14.20 -19.02
N LYS A 179 12.35 -13.26 -19.89
CA LYS A 179 11.16 -12.44 -19.88
C LYS A 179 10.57 -12.39 -21.28
N PRO A 180 9.37 -12.93 -21.49
CA PRO A 180 8.72 -12.86 -22.79
C PRO A 180 8.59 -11.41 -23.24
N ALA A 181 8.86 -11.15 -24.52
CA ALA A 181 8.73 -9.80 -25.08
C ALA A 181 7.34 -9.20 -24.85
N ILE A 182 6.33 -10.05 -24.77
CA ILE A 182 4.93 -9.64 -24.52
C ILE A 182 4.72 -9.10 -23.09
N GLU A 183 5.41 -9.64 -22.09
CA GLU A 183 5.34 -9.12 -20.72
C GLU A 183 6.04 -7.77 -20.60
N ILE A 184 7.16 -7.59 -21.31
CA ILE A 184 7.87 -6.31 -21.39
C ILE A 184 6.99 -5.27 -22.09
N ALA A 185 6.33 -5.65 -23.18
CA ALA A 185 5.42 -4.77 -23.91
C ALA A 185 4.25 -4.30 -23.04
N GLU A 186 3.66 -5.21 -22.24
CA GLU A 186 2.58 -4.86 -21.32
C GLU A 186 3.05 -3.93 -20.21
N GLU A 187 4.23 -4.19 -19.63
CA GLU A 187 4.82 -3.30 -18.61
C GLU A 187 5.04 -1.89 -19.15
N GLU A 188 5.61 -1.77 -20.34
CA GLU A 188 5.85 -0.47 -20.97
C GLU A 188 4.53 0.21 -21.38
N ALA A 189 3.53 -0.54 -21.82
CA ALA A 189 2.21 -0.01 -22.11
C ALA A 189 1.55 0.59 -20.86
N ILE A 190 1.58 -0.13 -19.73
CA ILE A 190 1.04 0.36 -18.46
C ILE A 190 1.83 1.58 -17.98
N ASN A 191 3.17 1.55 -18.04
CA ASN A 191 4.00 2.67 -17.65
C ASN A 191 3.72 3.91 -18.50
N THR A 192 3.56 3.75 -19.83
CA THR A 192 3.19 4.84 -20.74
C THR A 192 1.87 5.48 -20.33
N ILE A 193 0.84 4.68 -20.07
CA ILE A 193 -0.46 5.20 -19.61
C ILE A 193 -0.33 5.93 -18.27
N LEU A 194 0.44 5.40 -17.33
CA LEU A 194 0.67 6.04 -16.03
C LEU A 194 1.44 7.37 -16.16
N GLU A 195 2.41 7.46 -17.07
CA GLU A 195 3.16 8.68 -17.36
C GLU A 195 2.28 9.73 -18.03
N GLU A 196 1.48 9.36 -19.04
CA GLU A 196 0.53 10.26 -19.71
C GLU A 196 -0.49 10.85 -18.75
N ASN A 197 -0.92 10.08 -17.75
CA ASN A 197 -1.83 10.53 -16.73
C ASN A 197 -1.17 11.19 -15.51
N HIS A 198 0.14 11.48 -15.57
CA HIS A 198 0.88 12.07 -14.44
C HIS A 198 0.63 11.36 -13.12
N TYR A 199 0.61 10.02 -13.15
CA TYR A 199 0.23 9.20 -12.00
C TYR A 199 1.05 9.48 -10.75
N THR A 200 2.29 9.92 -10.88
CA THR A 200 3.15 10.27 -9.74
C THR A 200 2.55 11.39 -8.89
N ASP A 201 1.94 12.40 -9.52
CA ASP A 201 1.29 13.50 -8.81
C ASP A 201 -0.10 13.09 -8.28
N LEU A 202 -0.82 12.30 -9.06
CA LEU A 202 -2.08 11.70 -8.65
C LEU A 202 -1.87 10.83 -7.40
N ARG A 203 -0.82 10.01 -7.37
CA ARG A 203 -0.48 9.14 -6.25
C ARG A 203 -0.24 9.91 -4.96
N LYS A 204 0.47 11.03 -5.01
CA LYS A 204 0.69 11.87 -3.83
C LYS A 204 -0.62 12.31 -3.20
N ARG A 205 -1.60 12.64 -4.03
CA ARG A 205 -2.93 13.03 -3.58
C ARG A 205 -3.73 11.85 -3.01
N LEU A 206 -3.64 10.68 -3.65
CA LEU A 206 -4.26 9.44 -3.18
C LEU A 206 -3.66 8.99 -1.84
N ASP A 207 -2.34 9.04 -1.69
CA ASP A 207 -1.63 8.70 -0.46
C ASP A 207 -1.93 9.69 0.67
N TYR A 208 -2.09 10.98 0.35
CA TYR A 208 -2.53 11.99 1.30
C TYR A 208 -3.95 11.70 1.82
N ASP A 209 -4.91 11.44 0.94
CA ASP A 209 -6.27 11.09 1.35
C ASP A 209 -6.32 9.79 2.15
N LEU A 210 -5.50 8.80 1.79
CA LEU A 210 -5.39 7.55 2.54
C LEU A 210 -4.90 7.78 3.98
N ALA A 211 -3.95 8.67 4.18
CA ALA A 211 -3.46 9.04 5.51
C ALA A 211 -4.46 9.90 6.29
N VAL A 212 -5.07 10.90 5.63
CA VAL A 212 -5.94 11.90 6.27
C VAL A 212 -7.36 11.38 6.47
N LEU A 213 -7.96 10.81 5.44
CA LEU A 213 -9.35 10.35 5.44
C LEU A 213 -9.48 8.86 5.77
N GLY A 214 -8.44 8.08 5.51
CA GLY A 214 -8.45 6.62 5.59
C GLY A 214 -9.12 5.94 4.39
N LEU A 215 -9.49 6.70 3.36
CA LEU A 215 -10.12 6.24 2.12
C LEU A 215 -9.41 6.91 0.95
N SER A 216 -9.04 6.13 -0.04
CA SER A 216 -8.50 6.61 -1.32
C SER A 216 -9.32 6.04 -2.46
N VAL A 217 -9.65 6.87 -3.45
CA VAL A 217 -10.48 6.49 -4.60
C VAL A 217 -9.87 7.07 -5.88
N ALA A 218 -9.71 6.20 -6.87
CA ALA A 218 -9.32 6.57 -8.23
C ALA A 218 -10.32 5.98 -9.24
N LYS A 219 -10.45 6.61 -10.39
CA LYS A 219 -11.30 6.17 -11.50
C LYS A 219 -10.45 6.01 -12.74
N HIS A 220 -10.72 4.95 -13.51
CA HIS A 220 -10.10 4.75 -14.82
C HIS A 220 -11.16 4.60 -15.89
N GLU A 221 -10.99 5.32 -16.98
CA GLU A 221 -11.92 5.34 -18.11
C GLU A 221 -11.15 5.27 -19.42
N PHE A 222 -11.76 4.64 -20.43
CA PHE A 222 -11.24 4.66 -21.78
C PHE A 222 -12.14 5.56 -22.65
N LEU A 223 -11.52 6.54 -23.28
CA LEU A 223 -12.19 7.43 -24.24
C LEU A 223 -11.53 7.25 -25.61
N PRO A 224 -12.26 6.83 -26.65
CA PRO A 224 -11.66 6.47 -27.95
C PRO A 224 -10.80 7.58 -28.56
N GLY A 225 -11.14 8.85 -28.32
CA GLY A 225 -10.38 10.00 -28.84
C GLY A 225 -9.31 10.57 -27.88
N ALA A 226 -9.32 10.20 -26.60
CA ALA A 226 -8.44 10.77 -25.59
C ALA A 226 -7.59 9.73 -24.86
N GLY A 227 -7.82 8.46 -25.14
CA GLY A 227 -7.08 7.36 -24.52
C GLY A 227 -7.60 6.94 -23.15
N VAL A 228 -6.74 6.32 -22.38
CA VAL A 228 -7.05 5.90 -21.01
C VAL A 228 -6.78 7.05 -20.08
N GLN A 229 -7.82 7.48 -19.37
CA GLN A 229 -7.74 8.50 -18.35
C GLN A 229 -7.81 7.85 -16.96
N VAL A 230 -6.84 8.20 -16.14
CA VAL A 230 -6.82 7.86 -14.72
C VAL A 230 -7.04 9.15 -13.93
N SER A 231 -8.14 9.23 -13.22
CA SER A 231 -8.55 10.44 -12.51
C SER A 231 -8.65 10.22 -11.00
N TYR A 232 -8.34 11.28 -10.28
CA TYR A 232 -8.59 11.37 -8.86
C TYR A 232 -10.09 11.55 -8.61
N VAL A 233 -10.61 10.83 -7.64
CA VAL A 233 -11.99 10.99 -7.16
C VAL A 233 -11.94 11.45 -5.71
N ASP A 234 -12.59 12.59 -5.42
CA ASP A 234 -12.64 13.10 -4.05
C ASP A 234 -13.52 12.19 -3.17
N PRO A 235 -12.95 11.51 -2.15
CA PRO A 235 -13.71 10.63 -1.27
C PRO A 235 -14.90 11.31 -0.58
N ALA A 236 -14.85 12.64 -0.41
CA ALA A 236 -15.95 13.40 0.19
C ALA A 236 -17.21 13.44 -0.70
N ASN A 237 -17.02 13.32 -2.02
CA ASN A 237 -18.09 13.42 -3.01
C ASN A 237 -18.51 12.06 -3.58
N VAL A 238 -18.01 10.96 -3.02
CA VAL A 238 -18.33 9.61 -3.48
C VAL A 238 -19.52 9.03 -2.74
N VAL A 239 -20.40 8.38 -3.49
CA VAL A 239 -21.49 7.55 -2.97
C VAL A 239 -21.28 6.11 -3.44
N TYR A 240 -21.49 5.16 -2.53
CA TYR A 240 -21.28 3.74 -2.81
C TYR A 240 -22.24 2.88 -1.99
N SER A 241 -22.47 1.65 -2.45
CA SER A 241 -23.30 0.70 -1.71
C SER A 241 -22.64 0.34 -0.37
N TYR A 242 -23.47 -0.06 0.61
CA TYR A 242 -22.90 -0.54 1.88
C TYR A 242 -21.94 -1.69 1.64
N THR A 243 -20.77 -1.63 2.25
CA THR A 243 -19.75 -2.66 2.19
C THR A 243 -19.02 -2.78 3.53
N GLU A 244 -18.57 -3.99 3.83
CA GLU A 244 -17.64 -4.27 4.95
C GLU A 244 -16.25 -4.65 4.43
N ASP A 245 -16.10 -4.80 3.09
CA ASP A 245 -14.83 -5.11 2.44
C ASP A 245 -13.95 -3.85 2.36
N PRO A 246 -12.73 -3.85 2.95
CA PRO A 246 -11.77 -2.75 2.84
C PRO A 246 -11.39 -2.37 1.40
N TYR A 247 -11.64 -3.27 0.47
CA TYR A 247 -11.30 -3.13 -0.95
C TYR A 247 -12.50 -2.84 -1.85
N PHE A 248 -13.69 -2.71 -1.28
CA PHE A 248 -14.93 -2.34 -1.99
C PHE A 248 -15.30 -3.24 -3.17
N LYS A 249 -14.91 -4.50 -3.15
CA LYS A 249 -15.15 -5.44 -4.27
C LYS A 249 -16.60 -5.89 -4.38
N ASP A 250 -17.35 -5.84 -3.29
CA ASP A 250 -18.75 -6.23 -3.17
C ASP A 250 -19.73 -5.11 -3.52
N CYS A 251 -19.23 -3.90 -3.83
CA CYS A 251 -20.07 -2.78 -4.18
C CYS A 251 -20.84 -3.03 -5.48
N PHE A 252 -22.15 -2.82 -5.43
CA PHE A 252 -23.04 -2.95 -6.59
C PHE A 252 -23.46 -1.62 -7.20
N TYR A 253 -23.14 -0.50 -6.56
CA TYR A 253 -23.16 0.81 -7.20
C TYR A 253 -22.04 1.70 -6.67
N TRP A 254 -21.64 2.59 -7.55
CA TRP A 254 -20.70 3.68 -7.29
C TRP A 254 -21.27 4.97 -7.86
N GLY A 255 -20.96 6.09 -7.27
CA GLY A 255 -21.32 7.37 -7.85
C GLY A 255 -20.46 8.52 -7.34
N GLU A 256 -20.45 9.58 -8.10
CA GLU A 256 -19.78 10.85 -7.81
C GLU A 256 -20.79 11.99 -7.87
N ILE A 257 -20.73 12.85 -6.88
CA ILE A 257 -21.50 14.08 -6.86
C ILE A 257 -20.60 15.19 -7.40
N LYS A 258 -21.01 15.78 -8.53
CA LYS A 258 -20.29 16.89 -9.18
C LYS A 258 -21.21 18.06 -9.39
N THR A 259 -20.69 19.26 -9.18
CA THR A 259 -21.39 20.49 -9.47
C THR A 259 -20.83 21.07 -10.76
N LEU A 260 -21.67 21.26 -11.76
CA LEU A 260 -21.30 21.77 -13.08
C LEU A 260 -22.13 23.01 -13.42
N PRO A 261 -21.59 23.93 -14.22
CA PRO A 261 -22.39 24.98 -14.83
C PRO A 261 -23.52 24.41 -15.66
N ILE A 262 -24.69 25.01 -15.59
CA ILE A 262 -25.89 24.54 -16.31
C ILE A 262 -25.64 24.47 -17.82
N THR A 263 -24.84 25.37 -18.36
CA THR A 263 -24.46 25.39 -19.77
C THR A 263 -23.73 24.13 -20.23
N GLU A 264 -23.09 23.40 -19.32
CA GLU A 264 -22.41 22.16 -19.67
C GLU A 264 -23.38 20.97 -19.79
N LEU A 265 -24.60 21.09 -19.25
CA LEU A 265 -25.60 20.03 -19.35
C LEU A 265 -26.00 19.75 -20.80
N MET A 266 -26.03 20.79 -21.65
CA MET A 266 -26.32 20.64 -23.08
C MET A 266 -25.25 19.79 -23.81
N LYS A 267 -24.02 19.71 -23.27
CA LYS A 267 -22.99 18.83 -23.86
C LYS A 267 -23.22 17.39 -23.49
N ILE A 268 -23.84 17.14 -22.33
CA ILE A 268 -24.14 15.79 -21.83
C ILE A 268 -25.40 15.27 -22.50
N ASP A 269 -26.45 16.07 -22.54
CA ASP A 269 -27.72 15.75 -23.20
C ASP A 269 -28.15 16.90 -24.14
N PRO A 270 -27.87 16.77 -25.45
CA PRO A 270 -28.26 17.80 -26.43
C PRO A 270 -29.77 17.97 -26.61
N SER A 271 -30.59 17.07 -26.05
CA SER A 271 -32.06 17.12 -26.16
C SER A 271 -32.69 18.13 -25.19
N LEU A 272 -31.93 18.68 -24.24
CA LEU A 272 -32.41 19.65 -23.27
C LEU A 272 -32.75 20.99 -23.93
N THR A 273 -33.91 21.53 -23.59
CA THR A 273 -34.36 22.85 -24.01
C THR A 273 -33.90 23.92 -23.04
N ASN A 274 -33.92 25.20 -23.45
CA ASN A 274 -33.61 26.30 -22.56
C ASN A 274 -34.63 26.39 -21.40
N GLU A 275 -35.87 25.96 -21.61
CA GLU A 275 -36.92 25.93 -20.56
C GLU A 275 -36.56 24.87 -19.51
N ASP A 276 -36.10 23.70 -19.92
CA ASP A 276 -35.62 22.65 -19.00
C ASP A 276 -34.41 23.12 -18.17
N LEU A 277 -33.48 23.84 -18.78
CA LEU A 277 -32.33 24.41 -18.10
C LEU A 277 -32.69 25.46 -17.04
N GLU A 278 -33.68 26.34 -17.35
CA GLU A 278 -34.20 27.30 -16.38
C GLU A 278 -34.90 26.60 -15.21
N GLU A 279 -35.62 25.51 -15.49
CA GLU A 279 -36.27 24.71 -14.47
C GLU A 279 -35.26 24.01 -13.58
N ILE A 280 -34.23 23.36 -14.19
CA ILE A 280 -33.11 22.76 -13.46
C ILE A 280 -32.41 23.78 -12.57
N SER A 281 -32.17 25.01 -13.07
CA SER A 281 -31.55 26.07 -12.29
C SER A 281 -32.35 26.39 -11.02
N LYS A 282 -33.66 26.54 -11.13
CA LYS A 282 -34.52 26.80 -9.98
C LYS A 282 -34.50 25.72 -8.92
N TYR A 283 -34.56 24.44 -9.35
CA TYR A 283 -34.54 23.30 -8.42
C TYR A 283 -33.18 23.00 -7.86
N SER A 284 -32.13 23.14 -8.64
CA SER A 284 -30.76 22.89 -8.21
C SER A 284 -30.34 23.86 -7.11
N GLN A 285 -30.73 25.15 -7.22
CA GLN A 285 -30.46 26.13 -6.18
C GLN A 285 -31.16 25.76 -4.87
N SER A 286 -32.46 25.36 -4.96
CA SER A 286 -33.22 24.90 -3.80
C SER A 286 -32.62 23.65 -3.13
N TRP A 287 -32.11 22.70 -3.95
CA TRP A 287 -31.42 21.54 -3.46
C TRP A 287 -30.11 21.89 -2.72
N TYR A 288 -29.32 22.79 -3.28
CA TYR A 288 -28.07 23.27 -2.74
C TYR A 288 -28.29 23.93 -1.37
N ASP A 289 -29.27 24.81 -1.26
CA ASP A 289 -29.65 25.46 -0.01
C ASP A 289 -30.18 24.47 1.03
N TYR A 290 -30.97 23.50 0.58
CA TYR A 290 -31.59 22.51 1.45
C TYR A 290 -30.56 21.56 2.13
N TYR A 291 -29.49 21.22 1.46
CA TYR A 291 -28.46 20.30 1.98
C TYR A 291 -27.23 21.01 2.53
N ASN A 292 -27.17 22.33 2.53
CA ASN A 292 -26.05 23.14 3.02
C ASN A 292 -24.68 22.73 2.46
N VAL A 293 -24.66 22.23 1.23
CA VAL A 293 -23.43 21.86 0.53
C VAL A 293 -22.60 23.11 0.20
N ALA A 294 -23.26 24.27 0.22
CA ALA A 294 -22.75 25.59 -0.19
C ALA A 294 -21.86 26.31 0.81
N GLN A 295 -21.81 25.89 2.06
CA GLN A 295 -21.16 26.70 3.12
C GLN A 295 -19.65 26.94 2.92
N TYR A 296 -19.02 26.39 1.89
CA TYR A 296 -17.60 26.60 1.60
C TYR A 296 -17.31 27.65 0.51
N TYR A 297 -18.34 28.17 -0.15
CA TYR A 297 -18.15 29.16 -1.21
C TYR A 297 -18.71 30.49 -0.73
N GLU A 298 -17.88 31.28 -0.08
CA GLU A 298 -18.25 32.63 0.43
C GLU A 298 -18.64 33.64 -0.66
N ASN A 299 -18.50 33.26 -1.97
CA ASN A 299 -18.88 34.11 -3.09
C ASN A 299 -20.08 33.53 -3.85
N ASP A 300 -21.27 33.76 -3.33
CA ASP A 300 -22.55 33.36 -3.92
C ASP A 300 -22.79 33.86 -5.37
N MET A 301 -22.02 34.85 -5.83
CA MET A 301 -22.22 35.42 -7.16
C MET A 301 -21.80 34.53 -8.32
N PHE A 302 -20.85 33.61 -8.12
CA PHE A 302 -20.31 32.78 -9.20
C PHE A 302 -21.07 31.46 -9.44
N TYR A 303 -21.99 31.10 -8.54
CA TYR A 303 -22.63 29.78 -8.55
C TYR A 303 -24.14 29.82 -8.77
N ARG A 304 -24.69 30.89 -9.31
CA ARG A 304 -26.15 31.00 -9.51
C ARG A 304 -26.69 30.04 -10.55
N ASP A 305 -25.88 29.67 -11.56
CA ASP A 305 -26.29 28.84 -12.66
C ASP A 305 -25.51 27.51 -12.67
N VAL A 306 -25.59 26.80 -11.55
CA VAL A 306 -24.95 25.49 -11.40
C VAL A 306 -25.98 24.39 -11.10
N ALA A 307 -25.72 23.21 -11.61
CA ALA A 307 -26.49 22.03 -11.29
C ALA A 307 -25.62 21.00 -10.57
N THR A 308 -26.16 20.39 -9.54
CA THR A 308 -25.51 19.26 -8.89
C THR A 308 -25.98 17.98 -9.56
N LEU A 309 -25.03 17.23 -10.09
CA LEU A 309 -25.24 15.97 -10.80
C LEU A 309 -24.72 14.80 -9.98
N MET A 310 -25.42 13.71 -10.04
CA MET A 310 -24.95 12.40 -9.59
C MET A 310 -24.61 11.56 -10.82
N TYR A 311 -23.31 11.32 -11.02
CA TYR A 311 -22.81 10.30 -11.94
C TYR A 311 -22.81 8.98 -11.20
N PHE A 312 -23.46 7.98 -11.70
CA PHE A 312 -23.52 6.69 -11.01
C PHE A 312 -23.39 5.51 -11.94
N ASN A 313 -22.74 4.48 -11.45
CA ASN A 313 -22.64 3.18 -12.09
C ASN A 313 -23.42 2.18 -11.25
N TYR A 314 -24.27 1.39 -11.87
CA TYR A 314 -25.10 0.39 -11.21
C TYR A 314 -24.87 -0.98 -11.82
N LYS A 315 -24.56 -1.96 -10.95
CA LYS A 315 -24.31 -3.34 -11.34
C LYS A 315 -25.61 -4.14 -11.37
N THR A 316 -25.87 -4.80 -12.47
CA THR A 316 -26.97 -5.74 -12.62
C THR A 316 -26.51 -6.95 -13.42
N THR A 317 -27.40 -7.88 -13.67
CA THR A 317 -27.12 -9.06 -14.46
C THR A 317 -27.86 -9.00 -15.80
N LYS A 318 -27.16 -9.40 -16.87
CA LYS A 318 -27.78 -9.64 -18.19
C LYS A 318 -27.80 -11.13 -18.46
N LYS A 319 -28.92 -11.60 -18.99
CA LYS A 319 -29.14 -12.99 -19.33
C LYS A 319 -28.91 -13.20 -20.83
N ILE A 320 -27.83 -13.86 -21.19
CA ILE A 320 -27.56 -14.23 -22.58
C ILE A 320 -28.10 -15.62 -22.80
N VAL A 321 -28.99 -15.76 -23.77
CA VAL A 321 -29.64 -17.02 -24.15
C VAL A 321 -29.09 -17.46 -25.48
N TYR A 322 -28.50 -18.65 -25.50
CA TYR A 322 -28.00 -19.28 -26.73
C TYR A 322 -28.92 -20.43 -27.12
N LYS A 323 -29.37 -20.42 -28.37
CA LYS A 323 -29.98 -21.56 -29.01
C LYS A 323 -28.88 -22.40 -29.67
N ARG A 324 -28.62 -23.57 -29.13
CA ARG A 324 -27.68 -24.54 -29.70
C ARG A 324 -28.43 -25.56 -30.50
N LYS A 325 -28.19 -25.61 -31.80
CA LYS A 325 -28.75 -26.65 -32.70
C LYS A 325 -27.68 -27.71 -32.94
N LYS A 326 -27.98 -28.97 -32.70
CA LYS A 326 -27.13 -30.09 -33.09
C LYS A 326 -27.22 -30.24 -34.61
N LEU A 327 -26.12 -30.40 -35.28
CA LEU A 327 -26.01 -30.70 -36.71
C LEU A 327 -25.66 -32.18 -36.85
N ASP A 328 -26.11 -32.77 -37.96
CA ASP A 328 -25.72 -34.15 -38.32
C ASP A 328 -24.20 -34.24 -38.49
N GLY A 329 -23.52 -34.96 -37.55
CA GLY A 329 -22.07 -34.93 -37.41
C GLY A 329 -21.65 -34.00 -36.24
N ASP A 330 -20.63 -34.28 -35.52
CA ASP A 330 -20.17 -33.73 -34.25
C ASP A 330 -20.14 -32.17 -34.09
N GLY A 331 -20.89 -31.46 -34.93
CA GLY A 331 -21.00 -30.00 -34.96
C GLY A 331 -22.24 -29.46 -34.27
N ALA A 332 -22.18 -28.26 -33.68
CA ALA A 332 -23.32 -27.51 -33.18
C ALA A 332 -23.29 -26.07 -33.68
N ARG A 333 -24.44 -25.56 -34.13
CA ARG A 333 -24.65 -24.16 -34.48
C ARG A 333 -25.23 -23.44 -33.26
N VAL A 334 -24.55 -22.43 -32.78
CA VAL A 334 -24.96 -21.59 -31.65
C VAL A 334 -25.42 -20.23 -32.18
N ILE A 335 -26.62 -19.80 -31.78
CA ILE A 335 -27.20 -18.50 -32.15
C ILE A 335 -27.65 -17.82 -30.86
N GLU A 336 -27.24 -16.59 -30.66
CA GLU A 336 -27.72 -15.74 -29.56
C GLU A 336 -29.19 -15.35 -29.81
N LYS A 337 -29.98 -15.37 -28.76
CA LYS A 337 -31.41 -15.04 -28.72
C LYS A 337 -31.66 -14.08 -27.55
N ASP A 338 -32.79 -13.41 -27.59
CA ASP A 338 -33.26 -12.54 -26.53
C ASP A 338 -33.44 -13.30 -25.21
N ASP A 339 -33.39 -12.60 -24.10
CA ASP A 339 -33.51 -13.12 -22.73
C ASP A 339 -34.81 -13.90 -22.47
N GLN A 340 -35.91 -13.52 -23.17
CA GLN A 340 -37.22 -14.15 -23.05
C GLN A 340 -37.41 -15.36 -23.99
N PHE A 341 -36.42 -15.69 -24.81
CA PHE A 341 -36.53 -16.77 -25.74
C PHE A 341 -36.69 -18.13 -25.04
N ASN A 342 -37.79 -18.83 -25.33
CA ASN A 342 -37.99 -20.22 -24.98
C ASN A 342 -38.28 -21.02 -26.27
N PRO A 343 -37.48 -22.05 -26.58
CA PRO A 343 -37.78 -22.93 -27.69
C PRO A 343 -39.06 -23.72 -27.39
N PRO A 344 -39.87 -24.12 -28.44
CA PRO A 344 -41.02 -24.98 -28.26
C PRO A 344 -40.60 -26.29 -27.56
N GLU A 345 -41.43 -26.75 -26.61
CA GLU A 345 -41.13 -27.95 -25.80
C GLU A 345 -40.96 -29.19 -26.66
N GLU A 346 -41.70 -29.31 -27.75
CA GLU A 346 -41.63 -30.42 -28.71
C GLU A 346 -40.20 -30.53 -29.32
N MET A 347 -39.61 -29.41 -29.73
CA MET A 347 -38.26 -29.37 -30.31
C MET A 347 -37.13 -29.61 -29.29
N MET A 348 -37.39 -29.37 -28.01
CA MET A 348 -36.45 -29.70 -26.93
C MET A 348 -36.48 -31.19 -26.59
N GLN A 349 -37.66 -31.83 -26.67
CA GLN A 349 -37.79 -33.26 -26.40
C GLN A 349 -37.17 -34.11 -27.52
N GLU A 350 -37.18 -33.66 -28.76
CA GLU A 350 -36.52 -34.31 -29.91
C GLU A 350 -34.98 -34.19 -29.85
N GLY A 351 -34.42 -33.36 -28.94
CA GLY A 351 -33.00 -33.22 -28.73
C GLY A 351 -32.25 -32.39 -29.81
N ASP A 352 -32.96 -31.84 -30.79
CA ASP A 352 -32.42 -31.03 -31.88
C ASP A 352 -31.92 -29.66 -31.43
N TYR A 353 -32.57 -29.12 -30.40
CA TYR A 353 -32.22 -27.81 -29.84
C TYR A 353 -31.97 -27.90 -28.34
N GLU A 354 -30.95 -27.20 -27.93
CA GLU A 354 -30.61 -27.01 -26.52
C GLU A 354 -30.61 -25.51 -26.21
N LYS A 355 -31.26 -25.13 -25.11
CA LYS A 355 -31.19 -23.76 -24.58
C LYS A 355 -30.06 -23.68 -23.58
N VAL A 356 -29.03 -22.86 -23.86
CA VAL A 356 -27.93 -22.59 -22.93
C VAL A 356 -28.09 -21.17 -22.45
N GLU A 357 -28.29 -21.01 -21.16
CA GLU A 357 -28.39 -19.70 -20.52
C GLU A 357 -27.09 -19.37 -19.81
N LYS A 358 -26.57 -18.16 -20.04
CA LYS A 358 -25.41 -17.63 -19.38
C LYS A 358 -25.78 -16.28 -18.78
N THR A 359 -25.59 -16.13 -17.47
CA THR A 359 -25.78 -14.86 -16.78
C THR A 359 -24.42 -14.15 -16.66
N ILE A 360 -24.36 -12.91 -17.07
CA ILE A 360 -23.17 -12.06 -16.97
C ILE A 360 -23.50 -10.79 -16.20
N ASP A 361 -22.51 -10.30 -15.45
CA ASP A 361 -22.60 -9.00 -14.79
C ASP A 361 -22.51 -7.88 -15.83
N VAL A 362 -23.32 -6.85 -15.68
CA VAL A 362 -23.34 -5.67 -16.54
C VAL A 362 -23.44 -4.43 -15.66
N TRP A 363 -22.63 -3.42 -15.98
CA TRP A 363 -22.76 -2.10 -15.39
C TRP A 363 -23.56 -1.19 -16.30
N TYR A 364 -24.38 -0.35 -15.70
CA TYR A 364 -25.09 0.75 -16.36
C TYR A 364 -24.53 2.07 -15.86
N ASP A 365 -24.35 3.01 -16.78
CA ASP A 365 -23.92 4.37 -16.49
C ASP A 365 -25.15 5.29 -16.49
N GLY A 366 -25.35 5.99 -15.40
CA GLY A 366 -26.42 6.96 -15.24
C GLY A 366 -25.90 8.33 -14.83
N ILE A 367 -26.56 9.36 -15.30
CA ILE A 367 -26.33 10.76 -14.88
C ILE A 367 -27.70 11.35 -14.54
N MET A 368 -27.85 11.72 -13.27
CA MET A 368 -29.12 12.31 -12.78
C MET A 368 -28.87 13.69 -12.18
N VAL A 369 -29.80 14.61 -12.45
CA VAL A 369 -29.80 15.92 -11.81
C VAL A 369 -30.39 15.81 -10.41
N MET A 370 -29.60 16.12 -9.40
CA MET A 370 -29.99 15.99 -8.00
C MET A 370 -31.18 16.91 -7.66
N GLY A 371 -32.11 16.37 -6.88
CA GLY A 371 -33.33 17.08 -6.49
C GLY A 371 -34.43 17.13 -7.54
N THR A 372 -34.21 16.55 -8.69
CA THR A 372 -35.17 16.48 -9.80
C THR A 372 -35.41 15.02 -10.21
N ASN A 373 -36.41 14.82 -11.06
CA ASN A 373 -36.62 13.51 -11.71
C ASN A 373 -36.04 13.49 -13.13
N ILE A 374 -35.02 14.29 -13.39
CA ILE A 374 -34.41 14.37 -14.73
C ILE A 374 -33.20 13.46 -14.76
N LEU A 375 -33.28 12.45 -15.60
CA LEU A 375 -32.19 11.57 -15.95
C LEU A 375 -31.62 12.04 -17.29
N LEU A 376 -30.34 12.42 -17.30
CA LEU A 376 -29.65 12.90 -18.49
C LEU A 376 -29.12 11.76 -19.34
N LYS A 377 -28.71 10.68 -18.68
CA LYS A 377 -28.11 9.53 -19.33
C LYS A 377 -28.44 8.27 -18.56
N TRP A 378 -28.81 7.22 -19.30
CA TRP A 378 -28.88 5.86 -18.79
C TRP A 378 -28.61 4.88 -19.93
N GLU A 379 -27.47 4.27 -19.88
CA GLU A 379 -27.04 3.29 -20.89
C GLU A 379 -26.16 2.23 -20.30
N VAL A 380 -26.00 1.12 -21.03
CA VAL A 380 -25.00 0.11 -20.66
C VAL A 380 -23.62 0.74 -20.71
N ALA A 381 -22.85 0.62 -19.65
CA ALA A 381 -21.53 1.19 -19.57
C ALA A 381 -20.64 0.68 -20.71
N GLN A 382 -20.16 1.59 -21.54
CA GLN A 382 -19.28 1.27 -22.67
C GLN A 382 -17.88 0.88 -22.20
N ASN A 383 -17.49 1.32 -21.00
CA ASN A 383 -16.18 1.15 -20.41
C ASN A 383 -16.10 -0.05 -19.43
N MET A 384 -16.90 -1.09 -19.63
CA MET A 384 -16.85 -2.25 -18.75
C MET A 384 -15.57 -3.05 -18.92
N VAL A 385 -14.90 -3.29 -17.79
CA VAL A 385 -13.72 -4.16 -17.73
C VAL A 385 -14.14 -5.58 -17.35
N ARG A 386 -13.71 -6.56 -18.14
CA ARG A 386 -13.99 -7.98 -17.89
C ARG A 386 -12.70 -8.79 -17.94
N PRO A 387 -12.31 -9.46 -16.84
CA PRO A 387 -11.22 -10.40 -16.88
C PRO A 387 -11.51 -11.55 -17.84
N LYS A 388 -10.54 -11.93 -18.68
CA LYS A 388 -10.71 -13.06 -19.63
C LYS A 388 -10.90 -14.38 -18.90
N SER A 389 -10.21 -14.55 -17.76
CA SER A 389 -10.37 -15.70 -16.87
C SER A 389 -11.76 -15.80 -16.23
N ALA A 390 -12.47 -14.69 -16.07
CA ALA A 390 -13.76 -14.61 -15.41
C ALA A 390 -14.75 -13.70 -16.19
N SER A 391 -14.95 -13.97 -17.47
CA SER A 391 -15.75 -13.16 -18.40
C SER A 391 -17.20 -12.93 -17.95
N GLN A 392 -17.68 -13.67 -16.95
CA GLN A 392 -19.00 -13.46 -16.36
C GLN A 392 -19.06 -12.23 -15.44
N HIS A 393 -17.92 -11.85 -14.85
CA HIS A 393 -17.83 -10.75 -13.91
C HIS A 393 -17.35 -9.49 -14.61
N ALA A 394 -18.00 -8.37 -14.31
CA ALA A 394 -17.58 -7.05 -14.74
C ALA A 394 -17.03 -6.28 -13.55
N LEU A 395 -15.82 -5.74 -13.69
CA LEU A 395 -15.18 -4.92 -12.67
C LEU A 395 -15.70 -3.47 -12.75
N PRO A 396 -15.77 -2.75 -11.62
CA PRO A 396 -16.11 -1.34 -11.62
C PRO A 396 -14.95 -0.51 -12.20
N ASN A 397 -15.27 0.68 -12.71
CA ASN A 397 -14.27 1.65 -13.15
C ASN A 397 -13.59 2.39 -11.97
N TYR A 398 -14.01 2.13 -10.77
CA TYR A 398 -13.47 2.70 -9.54
C TYR A 398 -12.56 1.71 -8.84
N VAL A 399 -11.41 2.22 -8.41
CA VAL A 399 -10.51 1.51 -7.51
C VAL A 399 -10.49 2.26 -6.20
N ALA A 400 -10.84 1.60 -5.11
CA ALA A 400 -10.91 2.20 -3.80
C ALA A 400 -10.31 1.29 -2.74
N THR A 401 -9.79 1.90 -1.68
CA THR A 401 -9.32 1.17 -0.50
C THR A 401 -9.48 1.99 0.77
N ALA A 402 -9.95 1.30 1.82
CA ALA A 402 -9.98 1.80 3.18
C ALA A 402 -9.39 0.73 4.11
N PRO A 403 -8.06 0.68 4.28
CA PRO A 403 -7.36 -0.42 4.96
C PRO A 403 -7.84 -0.70 6.37
N ARG A 404 -8.39 0.31 7.03
CA ARG A 404 -9.02 0.20 8.35
C ARG A 404 -10.49 0.57 8.27
N MET A 405 -11.27 -0.41 7.87
CA MET A 405 -12.73 -0.33 7.88
C MET A 405 -13.30 -1.41 8.79
N TYR A 406 -14.30 -1.04 9.59
CA TYR A 406 -15.06 -1.97 10.42
C TYR A 406 -16.54 -1.61 10.36
N LYS A 407 -17.38 -2.53 9.94
CA LYS A 407 -18.82 -2.33 9.75
C LYS A 407 -19.16 -1.06 8.96
N GLY A 408 -18.44 -0.84 7.87
CA GLY A 408 -18.63 0.34 7.02
C GLY A 408 -18.09 1.66 7.62
N VAL A 409 -17.52 1.66 8.82
CA VAL A 409 -16.91 2.85 9.43
C VAL A 409 -15.42 2.88 9.13
N ILE A 410 -14.99 3.95 8.48
CA ILE A 410 -13.60 4.16 8.08
C ILE A 410 -12.85 4.88 9.21
N GLU A 411 -11.68 4.36 9.54
CA GLU A 411 -10.79 4.95 10.53
C GLU A 411 -9.52 5.49 9.86
N SER A 412 -9.22 6.77 10.09
CA SER A 412 -8.03 7.43 9.58
C SER A 412 -6.98 7.71 10.66
N LEU A 413 -5.74 7.93 10.21
CA LEU A 413 -4.66 8.36 11.10
C LEU A 413 -5.00 9.70 11.77
N THR A 414 -5.50 10.66 10.99
CA THR A 414 -5.88 11.99 11.47
C THR A 414 -6.96 11.90 12.55
N ARG A 415 -7.98 11.07 12.36
CA ARG A 415 -9.08 10.93 13.33
C ARG A 415 -8.59 10.52 14.72
N ARG A 416 -7.56 9.68 14.79
CA ARG A 416 -6.95 9.25 16.05
C ARG A 416 -6.21 10.36 16.77
N MET A 417 -5.65 11.31 16.02
CA MET A 417 -4.86 12.42 16.57
C MET A 417 -5.71 13.60 17.04
N ILE A 418 -6.90 13.79 16.47
CA ILE A 418 -7.79 14.94 16.75
C ILE A 418 -8.00 15.20 18.23
N PRO A 419 -8.37 14.20 19.09
CA PRO A 419 -8.62 14.47 20.50
C PRO A 419 -7.42 15.10 21.21
N PHE A 420 -6.22 14.65 20.88
CA PHE A 420 -5.00 15.17 21.48
C PHE A 420 -4.61 16.54 20.91
N ALA A 421 -4.84 16.77 19.61
CA ALA A 421 -4.65 18.08 19.00
C ALA A 421 -5.57 19.14 19.64
N ASP A 422 -6.81 18.79 19.92
CA ASP A 422 -7.75 19.65 20.64
C ASP A 422 -7.24 19.98 22.05
N LEU A 423 -6.74 18.99 22.78
CA LEU A 423 -6.16 19.19 24.12
C LEU A 423 -4.91 20.06 24.08
N ILE A 424 -4.06 19.90 23.08
CA ILE A 424 -2.89 20.77 22.88
C ILE A 424 -3.32 22.20 22.61
N GLN A 425 -4.32 22.41 21.75
CA GLN A 425 -4.83 23.74 21.45
C GLN A 425 -5.41 24.43 22.69
N VAL A 426 -6.25 23.73 23.47
CA VAL A 426 -6.80 24.26 24.71
C VAL A 426 -5.70 24.58 25.73
N THR A 427 -4.69 23.70 25.83
CA THR A 427 -3.54 23.91 26.73
C THR A 427 -2.73 25.12 26.28
N HIS A 428 -2.51 25.31 24.98
CA HIS A 428 -1.83 26.46 24.40
C HIS A 428 -2.57 27.78 24.73
N LEU A 429 -3.90 27.81 24.55
CA LEU A 429 -4.72 28.96 24.90
C LEU A 429 -4.67 29.27 26.40
N LYS A 430 -4.72 28.25 27.26
CA LYS A 430 -4.53 28.40 28.70
C LYS A 430 -3.12 28.90 29.06
N LEU A 431 -2.10 28.44 28.33
CA LEU A 431 -0.72 28.92 28.49
C LEU A 431 -0.61 30.41 28.14
N GLN A 432 -1.20 30.86 27.02
CA GLN A 432 -1.27 32.28 26.65
C GLN A 432 -1.98 33.06 27.75
N GLN A 433 -3.08 32.54 28.29
CA GLN A 433 -3.83 33.17 29.35
C GLN A 433 -3.01 33.35 30.66
N VAL A 434 -2.23 32.34 31.03
CA VAL A 434 -1.32 32.40 32.17
C VAL A 434 -0.22 33.39 31.92
N ILE A 435 0.44 33.34 30.77
CA ILE A 435 1.52 34.26 30.40
C ILE A 435 1.03 35.70 30.35
N SER A 436 -0.16 35.98 29.76
CA SER A 436 -0.72 37.32 29.70
C SER A 436 -1.09 37.90 31.08
N ARG A 437 -1.30 37.03 32.06
CA ARG A 437 -1.59 37.44 33.45
C ARG A 437 -0.36 37.35 34.36
N THR A 438 0.77 36.89 33.85
CA THR A 438 2.01 36.86 34.62
C THR A 438 2.57 38.26 34.74
N VAL A 439 2.54 38.74 35.92
CA VAL A 439 3.09 40.04 36.30
C VAL A 439 4.50 39.84 36.81
N PRO A 440 5.48 40.71 36.52
CA PRO A 440 6.79 40.65 37.14
C PRO A 440 6.68 40.65 38.65
N ASP A 441 7.64 39.98 39.32
CA ASP A 441 7.72 40.08 40.76
C ASP A 441 7.88 41.54 41.15
N GLY A 442 7.06 41.98 42.07
CA GLY A 442 7.02 43.35 42.46
C GLY A 442 7.01 43.50 43.96
N VAL A 443 6.84 44.70 44.41
CA VAL A 443 6.77 45.04 45.82
C VAL A 443 5.45 45.77 46.17
N TYR A 444 4.91 45.46 47.30
CA TYR A 444 3.88 46.31 47.91
C TYR A 444 4.56 47.44 48.63
N ILE A 445 4.30 48.67 48.23
CA ILE A 445 4.86 49.85 48.86
C ILE A 445 3.71 50.60 49.52
N ASP A 446 3.93 50.95 50.79
CA ASP A 446 3.02 51.75 51.54
C ASP A 446 3.21 53.25 51.25
N ALA A 447 2.23 53.88 50.64
CA ALA A 447 2.32 55.30 50.26
C ALA A 447 2.35 56.25 51.49
N ASP A 448 1.81 55.83 52.65
CA ASP A 448 1.83 56.66 53.83
C ASP A 448 3.19 56.64 54.55
N GLY A 449 3.98 55.58 54.33
CA GLY A 449 5.39 55.49 54.78
C GLY A 449 6.37 56.26 53.92
N LEU A 450 5.96 56.75 52.77
CA LEU A 450 6.75 57.52 51.80
C LEU A 450 6.20 58.93 51.68
N ASN A 451 5.96 59.60 52.75
CA ASN A 451 5.10 60.81 52.92
C ASN A 451 5.49 62.06 52.08
N GLU A 452 6.41 61.92 51.11
CA GLU A 452 6.82 63.02 50.21
C GLU A 452 6.96 62.62 48.72
N VAL A 453 6.50 61.42 48.33
CA VAL A 453 6.60 61.00 46.93
C VAL A 453 5.33 61.42 46.19
N ASP A 454 5.40 62.58 45.56
CA ASP A 454 4.43 62.97 44.51
C ASP A 454 4.58 62.06 43.34
N LEU A 455 3.60 61.20 43.16
CA LEU A 455 3.54 60.29 42.01
C LEU A 455 3.26 60.99 40.67
N GLY A 456 3.24 62.37 40.69
CA GLY A 456 3.14 63.14 39.45
C GLY A 456 1.74 63.20 38.83
N THR A 457 0.72 62.63 39.47
CA THR A 457 -0.64 62.50 38.93
C THR A 457 -1.61 63.53 39.50
N GLY A 458 -1.20 64.38 40.46
CA GLY A 458 -2.00 65.51 40.96
C GLY A 458 -3.42 65.19 41.47
N GLY A 459 -3.77 63.96 41.68
CA GLY A 459 -5.07 63.45 42.01
C GLY A 459 -5.09 62.29 42.97
N ALA A 460 -6.23 62.02 43.62
CA ALA A 460 -6.39 60.86 44.50
C ALA A 460 -6.08 59.58 43.75
N TYR A 461 -5.26 58.73 44.38
CA TYR A 461 -4.86 57.38 43.80
C TYR A 461 -6.12 56.56 43.59
N ASN A 462 -6.38 56.23 42.31
CA ASN A 462 -7.58 55.51 41.88
C ASN A 462 -7.32 54.00 41.92
N PRO A 463 -8.29 53.17 42.31
CA PRO A 463 -8.11 51.70 42.24
C PRO A 463 -7.74 51.19 40.86
N GLU A 464 -8.20 51.85 39.79
CA GLU A 464 -7.83 51.48 38.42
C GLU A 464 -6.36 51.72 38.10
N ASP A 465 -5.78 52.79 38.58
CA ASP A 465 -4.37 53.09 38.40
C ASP A 465 -3.46 52.14 39.21
N ALA A 466 -3.96 51.71 40.37
CA ALA A 466 -3.32 50.66 41.15
C ALA A 466 -3.26 49.33 40.41
N LEU A 467 -4.35 48.96 39.77
CA LEU A 467 -4.40 47.73 38.95
C LEU A 467 -3.53 47.85 37.70
N ARG A 468 -3.51 48.99 37.02
CA ARG A 468 -2.60 49.24 35.88
C ARG A 468 -1.17 49.15 36.29
N LEU A 469 -0.75 49.75 37.38
CA LEU A 469 0.58 49.69 37.91
C LEU A 469 0.97 48.24 38.26
N TYR A 470 0.07 47.49 38.86
CA TYR A 470 0.27 46.10 39.20
C TYR A 470 0.50 45.27 37.93
N PHE A 471 -0.31 45.43 36.90
CA PHE A 471 -0.15 44.70 35.66
C PHE A 471 1.08 45.11 34.84
N GLN A 472 1.57 46.33 35.00
CA GLN A 472 2.76 46.82 34.31
C GLN A 472 4.08 46.48 35.05
N THR A 473 4.10 46.59 36.35
CA THR A 473 5.34 46.52 37.17
C THR A 473 5.32 45.42 38.20
N GLY A 474 4.20 44.74 38.41
CA GLY A 474 3.99 43.81 39.53
C GLY A 474 3.85 44.47 40.90
N SER A 475 3.96 45.77 40.98
CA SER A 475 3.98 46.47 42.26
C SER A 475 2.65 47.17 42.56
N VAL A 476 2.29 47.21 43.84
CA VAL A 476 1.07 47.87 44.31
C VAL A 476 1.44 48.90 45.36
N ILE A 477 0.95 50.10 45.21
CA ILE A 477 1.09 51.16 46.20
C ILE A 477 -0.25 51.23 47.00
N GLY A 478 -0.18 51.05 48.29
CA GLY A 478 -1.35 51.08 49.20
C GLY A 478 -1.19 52.07 50.34
N ARG A 479 -2.18 52.12 51.20
CA ARG A 479 -2.13 52.99 52.40
C ARG A 479 -2.06 52.15 53.68
N SER A 480 -1.21 52.58 54.59
CA SER A 480 -1.08 51.98 55.92
C SER A 480 -2.20 52.38 56.90
N TYR A 481 -2.86 53.51 56.64
CA TYR A 481 -3.94 54.00 57.48
C TYR A 481 -5.29 53.83 56.81
N THR A 482 -6.30 53.43 57.58
CA THR A 482 -7.72 53.45 57.15
C THR A 482 -8.26 54.87 57.01
N GLN A 483 -9.41 55.01 56.32
CA GLN A 483 -10.07 56.33 56.22
C GLN A 483 -10.38 57.01 57.60
N ASP A 484 -10.51 56.20 58.62
CA ASP A 484 -10.80 56.62 60.00
C ASP A 484 -9.53 56.98 60.80
N GLY A 485 -8.35 56.93 60.19
CA GLY A 485 -7.09 57.27 60.80
C GLY A 485 -6.47 56.17 61.68
N GLU A 486 -7.05 54.97 61.69
CA GLU A 486 -6.47 53.86 62.43
C GLU A 486 -5.38 53.16 61.63
N TYR A 487 -4.26 52.80 62.27
CA TYR A 487 -3.15 52.10 61.70
C TYR A 487 -3.54 50.61 61.43
N ASN A 488 -3.36 50.21 60.18
CA ASN A 488 -3.65 48.85 59.77
C ASN A 488 -2.53 47.89 60.25
N GLN A 489 -2.74 47.32 61.42
CA GLN A 489 -1.76 46.35 62.01
C GLN A 489 -1.54 45.14 61.11
N GLY A 490 -0.30 44.89 60.75
CA GLY A 490 0.09 43.75 59.99
C GLY A 490 0.62 44.05 58.58
N LYS A 491 0.69 45.32 58.18
CA LYS A 491 1.33 45.66 56.90
C LYS A 491 2.75 46.17 57.14
N VAL A 492 3.67 45.67 56.42
CA VAL A 492 5.07 46.09 56.37
C VAL A 492 5.19 47.17 55.28
N PRO A 493 5.95 48.31 55.53
CA PRO A 493 6.11 49.36 54.55
C PRO A 493 6.52 48.95 53.15
N ILE A 494 7.27 47.88 53.04
CA ILE A 494 7.63 47.22 51.78
C ILE A 494 7.45 45.73 51.98
N GLN A 495 6.64 45.14 51.18
CA GLN A 495 6.40 43.67 51.15
C GLN A 495 6.60 43.16 49.73
N GLU A 496 7.43 42.17 49.57
CA GLU A 496 7.56 41.51 48.28
C GLU A 496 6.30 40.77 47.91
N LEU A 497 5.84 41.03 46.69
CA LEU A 497 4.73 40.30 46.07
C LEU A 497 5.30 39.23 45.14
N ASN A 498 5.50 38.04 45.67
CA ASN A 498 5.98 36.91 44.88
C ASN A 498 4.87 36.35 43.98
N SER A 499 5.00 36.55 42.68
CA SER A 499 4.06 36.02 41.67
C SER A 499 4.35 34.56 41.26
N ASN A 500 5.01 33.79 42.12
CA ASN A 500 5.56 32.44 41.85
C ASN A 500 4.53 31.40 41.39
N SER A 501 3.23 31.73 41.46
CA SER A 501 2.16 30.86 41.00
C SER A 501 2.06 30.75 39.45
N GLY A 502 2.61 31.72 38.71
CA GLY A 502 2.62 31.74 37.24
C GLY A 502 3.64 30.74 36.67
N ALA A 503 4.84 30.71 37.21
CA ALA A 503 5.92 29.84 36.73
C ALA A 503 5.56 28.34 36.87
N ALA A 504 5.04 27.94 38.04
CA ALA A 504 4.61 26.55 38.26
C ALA A 504 3.45 26.13 37.33
N LYS A 505 2.46 27.01 37.10
CA LYS A 505 1.35 26.75 36.17
C LYS A 505 1.84 26.65 34.73
N THR A 506 2.76 27.53 34.31
CA THR A 506 3.37 27.51 33.00
C THR A 506 4.11 26.19 32.76
N GLN A 507 4.93 25.76 33.75
CA GLN A 507 5.68 24.52 33.66
C GLN A 507 4.75 23.29 33.61
N MET A 508 3.66 23.29 34.38
CA MET A 508 2.64 22.24 34.35
C MET A 508 1.95 22.20 32.97
N LEU A 509 1.59 23.34 32.38
CA LEU A 509 0.95 23.36 31.06
C LEU A 509 1.89 22.91 29.95
N ILE A 510 3.18 23.29 30.03
CA ILE A 510 4.21 22.78 29.11
C ILE A 510 4.37 21.27 29.25
N GLY A 511 4.37 20.77 30.50
CA GLY A 511 4.39 19.33 30.79
C GLY A 511 3.20 18.61 30.18
N ASN A 512 1.99 19.16 30.32
CA ASN A 512 0.77 18.60 29.71
C ASN A 512 0.84 18.63 28.19
N MET A 513 1.35 19.72 27.60
CA MET A 513 1.51 19.80 26.13
C MET A 513 2.47 18.72 25.60
N ASN A 514 3.59 18.52 26.28
CA ASN A 514 4.56 17.47 25.93
C ASN A 514 3.94 16.07 26.12
N HIS A 515 3.16 15.86 27.16
CA HIS A 515 2.44 14.62 27.39
C HIS A 515 1.45 14.34 26.24
N TYR A 516 0.66 15.32 25.79
CA TYR A 516 -0.26 15.14 24.67
C TYR A 516 0.46 14.90 23.35
N LEU A 517 1.61 15.53 23.12
CA LEU A 517 2.48 15.24 21.98
C LEU A 517 2.96 13.78 22.02
N GLN A 518 3.37 13.31 23.22
CA GLN A 518 3.76 11.92 23.39
C GLN A 518 2.57 10.97 23.14
N MET A 519 1.37 11.31 23.61
CA MET A 519 0.17 10.53 23.32
C MET A 519 -0.15 10.45 21.81
N ILE A 520 0.08 11.52 21.05
CA ILE A 520 -0.03 11.48 19.58
C ILE A 520 0.94 10.45 19.02
N ARG A 521 2.19 10.45 19.47
CA ARG A 521 3.22 9.48 19.05
C ARG A 521 2.81 8.05 19.39
N ASP A 522 2.33 7.82 20.60
CA ASP A 522 1.94 6.49 21.08
C ASP A 522 0.74 5.93 20.30
N VAL A 523 -0.27 6.76 20.05
CA VAL A 523 -1.50 6.35 19.32
C VAL A 523 -1.23 6.13 17.83
N THR A 524 -0.32 6.88 17.24
CA THR A 524 0.05 6.75 15.82
C THR A 524 1.17 5.74 15.60
N GLY A 525 1.96 5.45 16.64
CA GLY A 525 3.18 4.69 16.54
C GLY A 525 4.34 5.45 15.86
N LEU A 526 4.19 6.77 15.66
CA LEU A 526 5.24 7.63 15.10
C LEU A 526 6.13 8.10 16.24
N ASN A 527 7.32 7.52 16.35
CA ASN A 527 8.28 7.84 17.37
C ASN A 527 9.22 9.01 16.99
N GLU A 528 10.01 9.47 17.96
CA GLU A 528 10.95 10.59 17.80
C GLU A 528 12.00 10.35 16.72
N ALA A 529 12.45 9.13 16.55
CA ALA A 529 13.41 8.78 15.51
C ALA A 529 12.90 9.02 14.09
N ARG A 530 11.57 8.98 13.90
CA ARG A 530 10.91 9.17 12.60
C ARG A 530 10.35 10.58 12.43
N ASP A 531 10.01 11.28 13.51
CA ASP A 531 9.40 12.60 13.45
C ASP A 531 10.42 13.75 13.28
N GLY A 532 11.70 13.42 13.14
CA GLY A 532 12.78 14.39 12.96
C GLY A 532 13.13 15.16 14.25
N SER A 533 12.62 14.75 15.41
CA SER A 533 13.09 15.27 16.69
C SER A 533 14.51 14.78 16.95
N THR A 534 15.30 15.59 17.65
CA THR A 534 16.67 15.22 18.01
C THR A 534 16.60 14.04 18.98
N PRO A 535 17.10 12.86 18.61
CA PRO A 535 17.12 11.73 19.53
C PRO A 535 17.99 12.05 20.74
N ASP A 536 17.72 11.38 21.86
CA ASP A 536 18.59 11.47 23.03
C ASP A 536 20.05 11.15 22.63
N PRO A 537 21.01 12.06 22.87
CA PRO A 537 22.43 11.86 22.52
C PRO A 537 23.02 10.58 23.12
N HIS A 538 22.42 10.06 24.20
CA HIS A 538 22.86 8.86 24.90
C HIS A 538 22.20 7.57 24.39
N SER A 539 21.25 7.67 23.47
CA SER A 539 20.59 6.48 22.94
C SER A 539 21.48 5.75 21.93
N LEU A 540 21.55 4.42 22.05
CA LEU A 540 22.31 3.57 21.13
C LEU A 540 21.70 3.63 19.71
N VAL A 541 22.54 3.82 18.70
CA VAL A 541 22.14 3.87 17.28
C VAL A 541 21.29 2.65 16.88
N GLY A 542 21.60 1.47 17.44
CA GLY A 542 20.82 0.26 17.21
C GLY A 542 19.40 0.34 17.76
N LEU A 543 19.17 0.96 18.91
CA LEU A 543 17.84 1.18 19.48
C LEU A 543 17.04 2.18 18.64
N GLN A 544 17.67 3.23 18.13
CA GLN A 544 17.02 4.21 17.25
C GLN A 544 16.57 3.57 15.93
N LYS A 545 17.40 2.73 15.31
CA LYS A 545 17.05 1.99 14.10
C LYS A 545 15.89 1.01 14.36
N LEU A 546 15.91 0.30 15.48
CA LEU A 546 14.84 -0.60 15.87
C LEU A 546 13.53 0.16 16.12
N ALA A 547 13.62 1.33 16.76
CA ALA A 547 12.47 2.20 17.00
C ALA A 547 11.90 2.74 15.70
N ALA A 548 12.72 3.17 14.74
CA ALA A 548 12.29 3.58 13.41
C ALA A 548 11.60 2.43 12.64
N ALA A 549 12.16 1.22 12.68
CA ALA A 549 11.58 0.04 12.06
C ALA A 549 10.20 -0.32 12.66
N ASN A 550 10.06 -0.25 14.00
CA ASN A 550 8.79 -0.49 14.67
C ASN A 550 7.74 0.58 14.31
N SER A 551 8.15 1.83 14.18
CA SER A 551 7.27 2.93 13.73
C SER A 551 6.79 2.72 12.28
N ASN A 552 7.65 2.21 11.40
CA ASN A 552 7.25 1.83 10.03
C ASN A 552 6.19 0.73 10.05
N THR A 553 6.27 -0.20 10.99
CA THR A 553 5.28 -1.28 11.15
C THR A 553 3.92 -0.74 11.60
N ALA A 554 3.86 0.27 12.44
CA ALA A 554 2.61 0.89 12.91
C ALA A 554 1.79 1.52 11.76
N THR A 555 2.46 2.12 10.77
CA THR A 555 1.84 2.75 9.59
C THR A 555 1.76 1.84 8.36
N ARG A 556 2.12 0.55 8.50
CA ARG A 556 2.19 -0.40 7.39
C ARG A 556 0.86 -0.56 6.65
N HIS A 557 -0.27 -0.49 7.34
CA HIS A 557 -1.59 -0.58 6.73
C HIS A 557 -1.86 0.52 5.68
N ILE A 558 -1.26 1.72 5.86
CA ILE A 558 -1.36 2.81 4.88
C ILE A 558 -0.51 2.48 3.65
N LEU A 559 0.70 1.94 3.86
CA LEU A 559 1.54 1.47 2.76
C LEU A 559 0.87 0.32 1.99
N ASP A 560 0.30 -0.66 2.70
CA ASP A 560 -0.41 -1.78 2.08
C ASP A 560 -1.63 -1.28 1.27
N GLY A 561 -2.32 -0.23 1.76
CA GLY A 561 -3.38 0.45 1.02
C GLY A 561 -2.88 1.15 -0.25
N SER A 562 -1.78 1.89 -0.18
CA SER A 562 -1.15 2.54 -1.35
C SER A 562 -0.68 1.51 -2.38
N LEU A 563 -0.07 0.41 -1.94
CA LEU A 563 0.32 -0.71 -2.81
C LEU A 563 -0.88 -1.38 -3.46
N TYR A 564 -1.95 -1.60 -2.71
CA TYR A 564 -3.19 -2.15 -3.25
C TYR A 564 -3.79 -1.25 -4.33
N MET A 565 -3.86 0.07 -4.08
CA MET A 565 -4.35 1.05 -5.06
C MET A 565 -3.54 0.97 -6.35
N PHE A 566 -2.22 1.01 -6.24
CA PHE A 566 -1.34 0.95 -7.40
C PHE A 566 -1.47 -0.38 -8.15
N ARG A 567 -1.51 -1.50 -7.43
CA ARG A 567 -1.67 -2.82 -8.01
C ARG A 567 -3.01 -2.97 -8.74
N SER A 568 -4.13 -2.65 -8.05
CA SER A 568 -5.46 -2.82 -8.64
C SER A 568 -5.70 -1.88 -9.81
N LEU A 569 -5.12 -0.66 -9.75
CA LEU A 569 -5.14 0.24 -10.90
C LEU A 569 -4.34 -0.33 -12.07
N SER A 570 -3.13 -0.84 -11.83
CA SER A 570 -2.32 -1.47 -12.89
C SER A 570 -3.00 -2.71 -13.47
N GLU A 571 -3.66 -3.54 -12.64
CA GLU A 571 -4.49 -4.65 -13.11
C GLU A 571 -5.63 -4.17 -14.02
N ALA A 572 -6.30 -3.07 -13.66
CA ALA A 572 -7.35 -2.48 -14.48
C ALA A 572 -6.79 -1.90 -15.80
N LEU A 573 -5.61 -1.28 -15.75
CA LEU A 573 -4.95 -0.73 -16.94
C LEU A 573 -4.55 -1.81 -17.95
N THR A 574 -4.20 -3.02 -17.52
CA THR A 574 -3.96 -4.16 -18.42
C THR A 574 -5.14 -4.40 -19.36
N TYR A 575 -6.37 -4.33 -18.83
CA TYR A 575 -7.57 -4.46 -19.68
C TYR A 575 -7.75 -3.24 -20.58
N ARG A 576 -7.36 -2.03 -20.12
CA ARG A 576 -7.43 -0.80 -20.91
C ARG A 576 -6.41 -0.76 -22.04
N VAL A 577 -5.25 -1.37 -21.90
CA VAL A 577 -4.30 -1.59 -23.00
C VAL A 577 -4.97 -2.35 -24.13
N SER A 578 -5.74 -3.38 -23.81
CA SER A 578 -6.53 -4.11 -24.79
C SER A 578 -7.55 -3.21 -25.50
N ASP A 579 -8.22 -2.31 -24.77
CA ASP A 579 -9.20 -1.36 -25.33
C ASP A 579 -8.51 -0.37 -26.30
N ILE A 580 -7.32 0.15 -25.96
CA ILE A 580 -6.53 1.03 -26.84
C ILE A 580 -6.19 0.31 -28.14
N LEU A 581 -5.69 -0.92 -28.03
CA LEU A 581 -5.24 -1.69 -29.20
C LEU A 581 -6.39 -2.09 -30.14
N GLU A 582 -7.61 -2.21 -29.60
CA GLU A 582 -8.78 -2.63 -30.38
C GLU A 582 -9.61 -1.45 -30.90
N TYR A 583 -9.77 -0.37 -30.11
CA TYR A 583 -10.75 0.69 -30.37
C TYR A 583 -10.17 2.10 -30.50
N ALA A 584 -8.89 2.36 -30.17
CA ALA A 584 -8.37 3.71 -30.25
C ALA A 584 -7.96 4.12 -31.66
N ASP A 585 -8.29 5.36 -32.05
CA ASP A 585 -7.89 5.97 -33.33
C ASP A 585 -6.37 6.23 -33.41
N PHE A 586 -5.72 6.41 -32.26
CA PHE A 586 -4.26 6.68 -32.12
C PHE A 586 -3.44 5.41 -31.81
N LYS A 587 -3.97 4.24 -32.09
CA LYS A 587 -3.30 2.95 -31.85
C LYS A 587 -1.85 2.91 -32.32
N ASP A 588 -1.60 3.38 -33.54
CA ASP A 588 -0.26 3.32 -34.16
C ASP A 588 0.74 4.23 -33.42
N GLU A 589 0.29 5.37 -32.89
CA GLU A 589 1.11 6.27 -32.08
C GLU A 589 1.49 5.62 -30.75
N PHE A 590 0.52 5.01 -30.09
CA PHE A 590 0.73 4.28 -28.85
C PHE A 590 1.69 3.10 -29.01
N VAL A 591 1.51 2.30 -30.07
CA VAL A 591 2.41 1.18 -30.40
C VAL A 591 3.82 1.67 -30.69
N ASN A 592 3.96 2.77 -31.42
CA ASN A 592 5.28 3.37 -31.71
C ASN A 592 5.95 3.93 -30.44
N GLN A 593 5.18 4.47 -29.52
CA GLN A 593 5.69 5.00 -28.25
C GLN A 593 6.26 3.88 -27.38
N ILE A 594 5.55 2.75 -27.26
CA ILE A 594 6.00 1.56 -26.54
C ILE A 594 7.20 0.93 -27.27
N GLY A 595 7.12 0.80 -28.61
CA GLY A 595 8.15 0.17 -29.44
C GLY A 595 9.42 1.00 -29.64
N LYS A 596 9.48 2.25 -29.18
CA LYS A 596 10.60 3.17 -29.38
C LYS A 596 11.94 2.61 -28.87
N TYR A 597 11.91 1.80 -27.84
CA TYR A 597 13.10 1.24 -27.22
C TYR A 597 13.39 -0.21 -27.63
N ASN A 598 12.45 -0.90 -28.28
CA ASN A 598 12.64 -2.30 -28.66
C ASN A 598 11.79 -2.71 -29.87
N VAL A 599 12.42 -2.70 -31.06
CA VAL A 599 11.75 -3.00 -32.34
C VAL A 599 11.21 -4.44 -32.41
N SER A 600 11.79 -5.38 -31.66
CA SER A 600 11.33 -6.79 -31.64
C SER A 600 9.97 -6.94 -30.96
N ILE A 601 9.59 -6.01 -30.10
CA ILE A 601 8.33 -5.99 -29.35
C ILE A 601 7.16 -5.55 -30.26
N LEU A 602 7.42 -4.72 -31.26
CA LEU A 602 6.38 -4.15 -32.16
C LEU A 602 5.46 -5.19 -32.81
N LYS A 603 5.95 -6.39 -33.07
CA LYS A 603 5.15 -7.46 -33.67
C LYS A 603 4.20 -8.10 -32.65
N GLU A 604 4.63 -8.20 -31.41
CA GLU A 604 3.89 -8.86 -30.34
C GLU A 604 2.89 -7.92 -29.64
N ILE A 605 3.11 -6.60 -29.67
CA ILE A 605 2.21 -5.60 -29.09
C ILE A 605 0.80 -5.72 -29.66
N ASN A 606 0.69 -5.92 -30.98
CA ASN A 606 -0.61 -6.05 -31.61
C ASN A 606 -1.43 -7.28 -31.16
N GLU A 607 -0.79 -8.22 -30.49
CA GLU A 607 -1.42 -9.44 -29.96
C GLU A 607 -1.68 -9.39 -28.46
N LEU A 608 -1.32 -8.29 -27.75
CA LEU A 608 -1.47 -8.15 -26.30
C LEU A 608 -2.91 -8.42 -25.84
N TYR A 609 -3.89 -8.03 -26.65
CA TYR A 609 -5.31 -8.24 -26.34
C TYR A 609 -5.70 -9.73 -26.23
N LEU A 610 -4.88 -10.65 -26.71
CA LEU A 610 -5.13 -12.09 -26.65
C LEU A 610 -4.69 -12.71 -25.30
N TYR A 611 -3.81 -12.04 -24.56
CA TYR A 611 -3.19 -12.59 -23.36
C TYR A 611 -3.89 -12.09 -22.09
N ASP A 612 -3.79 -12.87 -21.03
CA ASP A 612 -4.25 -12.53 -19.68
C ASP A 612 -3.02 -12.34 -18.79
N PHE A 613 -2.90 -11.17 -18.19
CA PHE A 613 -1.73 -10.82 -17.40
C PHE A 613 -2.06 -10.73 -15.91
N GLY A 614 -1.21 -11.32 -15.08
CA GLY A 614 -1.16 -11.07 -13.67
C GLY A 614 -0.18 -9.95 -13.36
N ILE A 615 -0.58 -8.99 -12.55
CA ILE A 615 0.25 -7.84 -12.19
C ILE A 615 0.92 -8.07 -10.83
N PHE A 616 2.21 -7.83 -10.80
CA PHE A 616 3.02 -7.85 -9.59
C PHE A 616 3.65 -6.47 -9.38
N ILE A 617 3.69 -6.00 -8.14
CA ILE A 617 4.35 -4.74 -7.82
C ILE A 617 5.70 -5.04 -7.17
N GLU A 618 6.75 -4.58 -7.82
CA GLU A 618 8.09 -4.59 -7.25
C GLU A 618 8.33 -3.27 -6.51
N VAL A 619 8.55 -3.38 -5.20
CA VAL A 619 8.89 -2.23 -4.37
C VAL A 619 10.41 -2.11 -4.32
N SER A 620 10.93 -0.93 -4.57
CA SER A 620 12.37 -0.70 -4.43
C SER A 620 12.82 -1.01 -3.00
N PRO A 621 13.93 -1.76 -2.85
CA PRO A 621 14.43 -2.15 -1.54
C PRO A 621 14.88 -0.94 -0.71
N ASP A 622 14.76 -1.05 0.61
CA ASP A 622 15.21 -0.02 1.55
C ASP A 622 16.74 0.17 1.46
N GLU A 623 17.22 1.39 1.73
CA GLU A 623 18.66 1.72 1.70
C GLU A 623 19.50 0.82 2.59
N GLU A 624 18.98 0.38 3.72
CA GLU A 624 19.67 -0.52 4.64
C GLU A 624 19.90 -1.91 4.00
N GLN A 625 18.92 -2.43 3.29
CA GLN A 625 19.02 -3.69 2.57
C GLN A 625 20.02 -3.59 1.41
N ARG A 626 20.02 -2.44 0.71
CA ARG A 626 21.04 -2.17 -0.33
C ARG A 626 22.44 -2.07 0.26
N ALA A 627 22.60 -1.38 1.39
CA ALA A 627 23.89 -1.28 2.07
C ALA A 627 24.39 -2.65 2.55
N GLN A 628 23.51 -3.52 3.05
CA GLN A 628 23.87 -4.90 3.40
C GLN A 628 24.29 -5.73 2.18
N LEU A 629 23.58 -5.61 1.07
CA LEU A 629 23.97 -6.28 -0.18
C LEU A 629 25.31 -5.79 -0.66
N GLU A 630 25.53 -4.46 -0.67
CA GLU A 630 26.82 -3.85 -1.06
C GLU A 630 27.96 -4.31 -0.15
N ALA A 631 27.74 -4.37 1.14
CA ALA A 631 28.74 -4.92 2.08
C ALA A 631 29.07 -6.38 1.79
N ASN A 632 28.06 -7.19 1.43
CA ASN A 632 28.25 -8.59 1.05
C ASN A 632 29.02 -8.71 -0.26
N ILE A 633 28.71 -7.88 -1.27
CA ILE A 633 29.42 -7.81 -2.55
C ILE A 633 30.89 -7.42 -2.34
N GLN A 634 31.15 -6.35 -1.56
CA GLN A 634 32.50 -5.91 -1.25
C GLN A 634 33.30 -6.99 -0.50
N MET A 635 32.66 -7.68 0.43
CA MET A 635 33.30 -8.80 1.15
C MET A 635 33.62 -9.96 0.22
N ALA A 636 32.72 -10.27 -0.73
CA ALA A 636 32.94 -11.33 -1.72
C ALA A 636 34.08 -10.96 -2.69
N LEU A 637 34.09 -9.70 -3.19
CA LEU A 637 35.18 -9.15 -4.03
C LEU A 637 36.54 -9.17 -3.31
N SER A 638 36.58 -8.70 -2.07
CA SER A 638 37.83 -8.61 -1.28
C SER A 638 38.44 -9.98 -0.99
N LYS A 639 37.62 -11.02 -0.92
CA LYS A 639 38.03 -12.42 -0.73
C LYS A 639 38.29 -13.16 -2.05
N GLY A 640 38.15 -12.49 -3.20
CA GLY A 640 38.29 -13.12 -4.50
C GLY A 640 37.16 -14.13 -4.86
N GLY A 641 36.06 -14.10 -4.13
CA GLY A 641 34.96 -15.03 -4.32
C GLY A 641 34.02 -14.72 -5.49
N ILE A 642 34.16 -13.53 -6.10
CA ILE A 642 33.45 -13.10 -7.31
C ILE A 642 34.34 -12.17 -8.12
N ASP A 643 34.05 -11.99 -9.41
CA ASP A 643 34.77 -11.05 -10.27
C ASP A 643 34.05 -9.67 -10.28
N LEU A 644 34.77 -8.67 -10.85
CA LEU A 644 34.24 -7.31 -10.91
C LEU A 644 32.99 -7.22 -11.79
N GLU A 645 32.94 -8.01 -12.87
CA GLU A 645 31.82 -8.10 -13.79
C GLU A 645 30.58 -8.65 -13.09
N ASP A 646 30.73 -9.73 -12.34
CA ASP A 646 29.67 -10.30 -11.51
C ASP A 646 29.14 -9.30 -10.48
N ALA A 647 30.06 -8.52 -9.90
CA ALA A 647 29.64 -7.50 -8.92
C ALA A 647 28.83 -6.38 -9.56
N ILE A 648 29.09 -6.03 -10.83
CA ILE A 648 28.33 -5.04 -11.59
C ILE A 648 26.93 -5.59 -11.87
N ASP A 649 26.85 -6.82 -12.41
CA ASP A 649 25.59 -7.50 -12.72
C ASP A 649 24.68 -7.63 -11.49
N ILE A 650 25.26 -8.00 -10.35
CA ILE A 650 24.52 -8.15 -9.10
C ILE A 650 23.98 -6.78 -8.61
N ARG A 651 24.71 -5.67 -8.85
CA ARG A 651 24.27 -4.32 -8.47
C ARG A 651 23.12 -3.81 -9.35
N GLU A 652 23.02 -4.24 -10.59
CA GLU A 652 21.92 -3.90 -11.50
C GLU A 652 20.60 -4.57 -11.10
N ILE A 653 20.69 -5.70 -10.38
CA ILE A 653 19.51 -6.42 -9.95
C ILE A 653 18.82 -5.68 -8.79
N LYS A 654 17.61 -5.20 -9.04
CA LYS A 654 16.82 -4.44 -8.06
C LYS A 654 16.24 -5.32 -6.95
N ASN A 655 15.99 -6.59 -7.24
CA ASN A 655 15.46 -7.55 -6.27
C ASN A 655 16.60 -8.12 -5.42
N ILE A 656 16.70 -7.69 -4.17
CA ILE A 656 17.78 -8.08 -3.25
C ILE A 656 17.82 -9.59 -3.02
N LYS A 657 16.68 -10.29 -3.01
CA LYS A 657 16.66 -11.74 -2.82
C LYS A 657 17.34 -12.43 -4.00
N LEU A 658 17.02 -12.01 -5.22
CA LEU A 658 17.65 -12.51 -6.44
C LEU A 658 19.13 -12.14 -6.52
N ALA A 659 19.48 -10.89 -6.18
CA ALA A 659 20.87 -10.44 -6.11
C ALA A 659 21.70 -11.27 -5.12
N ASN A 660 21.16 -11.57 -3.94
CA ASN A 660 21.83 -12.44 -2.96
C ASN A 660 21.92 -13.91 -3.43
N GLN A 661 20.92 -14.41 -4.14
CA GLN A 661 20.99 -15.75 -4.74
C GLN A 661 22.05 -15.81 -5.83
N LEU A 662 22.08 -14.83 -6.74
CA LEU A 662 23.11 -14.75 -7.78
C LEU A 662 24.50 -14.61 -7.18
N LEU A 663 24.69 -13.77 -6.14
CA LEU A 663 25.95 -13.66 -5.40
C LEU A 663 26.39 -15.01 -4.82
N LYS A 664 25.47 -15.79 -4.28
CA LYS A 664 25.75 -17.12 -3.74
C LYS A 664 26.17 -18.09 -4.85
N ILE A 665 25.48 -18.09 -5.96
CA ILE A 665 25.73 -18.93 -7.12
C ILE A 665 27.08 -18.61 -7.72
N LYS A 666 27.35 -17.34 -8.05
CA LYS A 666 28.64 -16.91 -8.62
C LYS A 666 29.83 -17.24 -7.70
N ARG A 667 29.63 -17.13 -6.38
CA ARG A 667 30.64 -17.52 -5.41
C ARG A 667 30.91 -19.02 -5.40
N ILE A 668 29.89 -19.84 -5.55
CA ILE A 668 30.04 -21.31 -5.63
C ILE A 668 30.74 -21.68 -6.92
N ALA A 669 30.31 -21.14 -8.06
CA ALA A 669 30.92 -21.40 -9.37
C ALA A 669 32.42 -21.06 -9.35
N LYS A 670 32.81 -19.89 -8.86
CA LYS A 670 34.23 -19.50 -8.76
C LYS A 670 35.03 -20.41 -7.81
N GLN A 671 34.43 -20.85 -6.73
CA GLN A 671 35.07 -21.81 -5.82
C GLN A 671 35.28 -23.18 -6.46
N GLU A 672 34.42 -23.61 -7.37
CA GLU A 672 34.58 -24.82 -8.17
C GLU A 672 35.65 -24.65 -9.25
N GLU A 673 35.70 -23.49 -9.92
CA GLU A 673 36.77 -23.16 -10.86
C GLU A 673 38.15 -23.15 -10.18
N GLU A 674 38.28 -22.55 -9.03
CA GLU A 674 39.54 -22.57 -8.26
C GLU A 674 39.91 -23.99 -7.85
N ARG A 675 38.94 -24.83 -7.49
CA ARG A 675 39.21 -26.25 -7.19
C ARG A 675 39.65 -27.01 -8.42
N THR A 676 39.00 -26.81 -9.56
CA THR A 676 39.40 -27.46 -10.82
C THR A 676 40.76 -26.99 -11.30
N PHE A 677 41.05 -25.68 -11.15
CA PHE A 677 42.37 -25.14 -11.47
C PHE A 677 43.47 -25.69 -10.54
N GLN A 678 43.21 -25.78 -9.23
CA GLN A 678 44.15 -26.41 -8.27
C GLN A 678 44.38 -27.88 -8.59
N LEU A 679 43.33 -28.62 -8.99
CA LEU A 679 43.45 -30.01 -9.44
C LEU A 679 44.28 -30.15 -10.73
N GLN A 680 44.02 -29.25 -11.71
CA GLN A 680 44.83 -29.19 -12.93
C GLN A 680 46.30 -28.83 -12.64
N GLN A 681 46.54 -27.92 -11.76
CA GLN A 681 47.89 -27.52 -11.35
C GLN A 681 48.60 -28.66 -10.62
N GLN A 682 47.90 -29.41 -9.76
CA GLN A 682 48.44 -30.62 -9.15
C GLN A 682 48.71 -31.73 -10.19
N GLN A 683 47.82 -31.90 -11.16
CA GLN A 683 48.05 -32.84 -12.25
C GLN A 683 49.23 -32.42 -13.13
N MET A 684 49.35 -31.13 -13.45
CA MET A 684 50.50 -30.63 -14.20
C MET A 684 51.81 -30.77 -13.42
N GLN A 685 51.80 -30.49 -12.11
CA GLN A 685 52.96 -30.74 -11.25
C GLN A 685 53.32 -32.24 -11.17
N ALA A 686 52.29 -33.08 -11.06
CA ALA A 686 52.50 -34.54 -11.11
C ALA A 686 53.04 -35.01 -12.47
N GLN A 687 52.52 -34.43 -13.59
CA GLN A 687 53.09 -34.72 -14.93
C GLN A 687 54.49 -34.18 -15.09
N ASN A 688 54.79 -32.96 -14.64
CA ASN A 688 56.16 -32.41 -14.67
C ASN A 688 57.12 -33.21 -13.78
N ASN A 689 56.67 -33.69 -12.62
CA ASN A 689 57.48 -34.59 -11.78
C ASN A 689 57.65 -35.98 -12.43
N MET A 690 56.64 -36.51 -13.15
CA MET A 690 56.76 -37.70 -13.94
C MET A 690 57.72 -37.50 -15.13
N GLN A 691 57.63 -36.34 -15.84
CA GLN A 691 58.54 -36.06 -16.94
C GLN A 691 60.00 -35.90 -16.46
N SER A 692 60.20 -35.24 -15.31
CA SER A 692 61.53 -35.13 -14.72
C SER A 692 62.08 -36.47 -14.23
N GLN A 693 61.18 -37.35 -13.72
CA GLN A 693 61.54 -38.77 -13.42
C GLN A 693 61.75 -39.61 -14.69
N GLN A 694 60.95 -39.35 -15.76
CA GLN A 694 61.17 -40.01 -17.06
C GLN A 694 62.47 -39.58 -17.75
N MET A 695 62.86 -38.29 -17.65
CA MET A 695 64.18 -37.87 -18.14
C MET A 695 65.34 -38.46 -17.33
N ALA A 696 65.14 -38.59 -16.02
CA ALA A 696 66.12 -39.27 -15.16
C ALA A 696 66.17 -40.82 -15.46
N ALA A 697 65.03 -41.40 -15.79
CA ALA A 697 64.92 -42.80 -16.21
C ALA A 697 65.42 -43.08 -17.66
N GLN A 698 65.24 -42.05 -18.59
CA GLN A 698 65.84 -42.21 -19.94
C GLN A 698 67.38 -42.23 -19.96
N THR A 699 68.01 -41.53 -19.04
CA THR A 699 69.43 -41.56 -18.87
C THR A 699 69.93 -42.90 -18.24
N ALA A 700 69.03 -43.60 -17.51
CA ALA A 700 69.22 -44.93 -17.00
C ALA A 700 68.86 -45.99 -18.04
N MET A 701 67.97 -45.72 -19.00
CA MET A 701 67.52 -46.68 -20.02
C MET A 701 68.46 -46.83 -21.19
N GLN A 702 69.42 -45.94 -21.47
CA GLN A 702 70.54 -46.23 -22.42
C GLN A 702 71.39 -47.39 -21.95
N LYS A 703 71.24 -47.84 -20.71
CA LYS A 703 71.87 -49.04 -20.15
C LYS A 703 71.05 -50.32 -20.22
N ILE A 704 69.80 -50.21 -20.54
CA ILE A 704 68.81 -51.36 -20.50
C ILE A 704 68.19 -51.61 -21.90
N GLN A 705 68.84 -51.21 -23.00
CA GLN A 705 68.35 -51.55 -24.35
C GLN A 705 68.60 -53.00 -24.73
N ALA A 706 69.22 -53.80 -23.90
CA ALA A 706 69.45 -55.21 -24.10
C ALA A 706 68.39 -56.18 -23.57
N GLU A 707 67.41 -55.66 -22.77
CA GLU A 707 66.37 -56.49 -22.11
C GLU A 707 64.92 -56.29 -22.69
N THR A 708 64.80 -55.57 -23.76
CA THR A 708 63.43 -55.15 -24.18
C THR A 708 62.78 -55.99 -25.30
N GLN A 709 63.31 -57.09 -25.67
CA GLN A 709 62.60 -57.98 -26.59
C GLN A 709 61.59 -58.92 -25.95
N SER A 710 61.63 -59.15 -24.63
CA SER A 710 60.66 -60.01 -23.96
C SER A 710 59.42 -59.33 -23.41
N LYS A 711 59.39 -57.95 -23.39
CA LYS A 711 58.29 -57.20 -22.83
C LYS A 711 57.16 -56.75 -23.81
N MET A 712 57.35 -57.04 -25.15
CA MET A 712 56.29 -56.71 -26.11
C MET A 712 55.06 -57.64 -26.07
N GLN A 713 55.22 -58.85 -25.56
CA GLN A 713 54.11 -59.81 -25.42
C GLN A 713 53.26 -59.54 -24.17
N VAL A 714 53.80 -58.82 -23.17
CA VAL A 714 53.03 -58.45 -21.94
C VAL A 714 52.11 -57.27 -22.16
N LYS A 715 52.52 -56.31 -23.04
CA LYS A 715 51.67 -55.10 -23.30
C LYS A 715 50.40 -55.35 -24.12
N GLN A 716 50.42 -56.46 -24.94
CA GLN A 716 49.18 -56.85 -25.66
C GLN A 716 48.11 -57.43 -24.72
N ALA A 717 48.54 -58.01 -23.60
CA ALA A 717 47.61 -58.53 -22.59
C ALA A 717 47.09 -57.40 -21.67
N GLU A 718 47.88 -56.28 -21.42
CA GLU A 718 47.41 -55.12 -20.60
C GLU A 718 46.39 -54.29 -21.33
N ILE A 719 46.54 -54.11 -22.64
CA ILE A 719 45.53 -53.35 -23.44
C ILE A 719 44.17 -54.06 -23.49
N ALA A 720 44.22 -55.42 -23.57
CA ALA A 720 42.99 -56.22 -23.47
C ALA A 720 42.34 -56.08 -22.06
N PHE A 721 43.16 -55.99 -21.02
CA PHE A 721 42.69 -55.83 -19.63
C PHE A 721 42.19 -54.43 -19.32
N GLU A 722 42.77 -53.42 -19.98
CA GLU A 722 42.27 -52.00 -19.86
C GLU A 722 40.90 -51.76 -20.53
N ILE A 723 40.69 -52.45 -21.70
CA ILE A 723 39.37 -52.40 -22.37
C ILE A 723 38.34 -53.17 -21.53
N GLU A 724 38.72 -54.28 -20.93
CA GLU A 724 37.83 -55.05 -20.04
C GLU A 724 37.55 -54.25 -18.72
N LYS A 725 38.57 -53.54 -18.21
CA LYS A 725 38.43 -52.66 -17.07
C LYS A 725 37.53 -51.43 -17.35
N MET A 726 37.64 -50.79 -18.54
CA MET A 726 36.78 -49.71 -18.98
C MET A 726 35.32 -50.18 -19.18
N GLN A 727 35.12 -51.40 -19.68
CA GLN A 727 33.79 -52.00 -19.76
C GLN A 727 33.22 -52.32 -18.36
N ALA A 728 34.08 -52.78 -17.43
CA ALA A 728 33.70 -53.04 -16.06
C ALA A 728 33.42 -51.73 -15.29
N GLU A 729 34.22 -50.65 -15.53
CA GLU A 729 33.98 -49.36 -14.96
C GLU A 729 32.71 -48.69 -15.51
N ALA A 730 32.42 -48.87 -16.80
CA ALA A 730 31.16 -48.41 -17.38
C ALA A 730 29.95 -49.17 -16.83
N GLN A 731 30.10 -50.50 -16.65
CA GLN A 731 29.05 -51.29 -15.98
C GLN A 731 28.93 -50.99 -14.49
N ALA A 732 30.05 -50.72 -13.79
CA ALA A 732 30.05 -50.28 -12.40
C ALA A 732 29.48 -48.90 -12.23
N LYS A 733 29.74 -47.97 -13.17
CA LYS A 733 29.11 -46.63 -13.19
C LYS A 733 27.61 -46.70 -13.45
N ALA A 734 27.19 -47.60 -14.37
CA ALA A 734 25.75 -47.80 -14.60
C ALA A 734 25.07 -48.43 -13.36
N GLN A 735 25.76 -49.37 -12.69
CA GLN A 735 25.28 -49.95 -11.43
C GLN A 735 25.34 -48.97 -10.28
N LEU A 736 26.33 -48.09 -10.24
CA LEU A 736 26.40 -46.98 -9.26
C LEU A 736 25.30 -45.97 -9.48
N MET A 737 25.01 -45.63 -10.73
CA MET A 737 23.88 -44.75 -11.06
C MET A 737 22.53 -45.38 -10.67
N ASP A 738 22.34 -46.67 -10.90
CA ASP A 738 21.14 -47.40 -10.46
C ASP A 738 21.09 -47.52 -8.93
N LEU A 739 22.25 -47.65 -8.30
CA LEU A 739 22.38 -47.66 -6.83
C LEU A 739 22.21 -46.27 -6.23
N GLU A 740 22.74 -45.20 -6.86
CA GLU A 740 22.47 -43.81 -6.49
C GLU A 740 21.01 -43.48 -6.68
N PHE A 741 20.39 -43.93 -7.77
CA PHE A 741 18.97 -43.75 -7.97
C PHE A 741 18.13 -44.44 -6.87
N ARG A 742 18.47 -45.66 -6.51
CA ARG A 742 17.85 -46.40 -5.40
C ARG A 742 18.18 -45.80 -4.04
N TYR A 743 19.39 -45.27 -3.87
CA TYR A 743 19.83 -44.64 -2.65
C TYR A 743 19.15 -43.27 -2.49
N ASN A 744 19.02 -42.49 -3.58
CA ASN A 744 18.25 -41.25 -3.57
C ASN A 744 16.75 -41.50 -3.29
N GLN A 745 16.20 -42.59 -3.83
CA GLN A 745 14.84 -43.02 -3.51
C GLN A 745 14.69 -43.42 -2.03
N GLN A 746 15.71 -44.12 -1.47
CA GLN A 746 15.75 -44.42 -0.05
C GLN A 746 16.05 -43.20 0.81
N LEU A 747 16.85 -42.23 0.33
CA LEU A 747 17.16 -40.99 1.00
C LEU A 747 15.95 -40.09 1.03
N HIS A 748 15.17 -40.02 -0.07
CA HIS A 748 13.86 -39.36 -0.06
C HIS A 748 12.90 -39.99 0.95
N GLY A 749 12.83 -41.35 0.99
CA GLY A 749 12.04 -42.05 1.99
C GLY A 749 12.52 -41.79 3.43
N MET A 750 13.86 -41.73 3.63
CA MET A 750 14.44 -41.43 4.95
C MET A 750 14.31 -39.92 5.30
N GLN A 751 14.36 -39.02 4.31
CA GLN A 751 14.10 -37.61 4.52
C GLN A 751 12.64 -37.35 4.91
N GLU A 752 11.70 -38.06 4.26
CA GLU A 752 10.29 -37.99 4.69
C GLU A 752 10.10 -38.58 6.09
N GLN A 753 10.77 -39.68 6.43
CA GLN A 753 10.75 -40.21 7.80
C GLN A 753 11.44 -39.27 8.80
N GLN A 754 12.55 -38.62 8.42
CA GLN A 754 13.19 -37.62 9.28
C GLN A 754 12.39 -36.35 9.41
N LEU A 755 11.65 -35.95 8.39
CA LEU A 755 10.70 -34.82 8.46
C LEU A 755 9.54 -35.17 9.39
N GLN A 756 8.96 -36.36 9.26
CA GLN A 756 7.93 -36.83 10.18
C GLN A 756 8.45 -36.94 11.62
N MET A 757 9.66 -37.49 11.83
CA MET A 757 10.25 -37.52 13.18
C MET A 757 10.62 -36.11 13.69
N ARG A 758 10.87 -35.12 12.84
CA ARG A 758 11.09 -33.74 13.24
C ARG A 758 9.78 -33.02 13.54
N GLU A 759 8.71 -33.34 12.82
CA GLU A 759 7.37 -32.85 13.13
C GLU A 759 6.87 -33.46 14.44
N ASP A 760 7.01 -34.77 14.64
CA ASP A 760 6.66 -35.43 15.89
C ASP A 760 7.45 -34.87 17.08
N LYS A 761 8.77 -34.64 16.92
CA LYS A 761 9.57 -33.97 17.95
C LYS A 761 9.19 -32.50 18.18
N ARG A 762 8.69 -31.79 17.16
CA ARG A 762 8.17 -30.43 17.32
C ARG A 762 6.81 -30.44 18.02
N GLU A 763 5.95 -31.40 17.73
CA GLU A 763 4.68 -31.55 18.42
C GLU A 763 4.87 -31.98 19.88
N ASP A 764 5.81 -32.91 20.15
CA ASP A 764 6.20 -33.30 21.50
C ASP A 764 6.83 -32.13 22.29
N ALA A 765 7.64 -31.30 21.62
CA ALA A 765 8.20 -30.09 22.24
C ALA A 765 7.14 -29.02 22.48
N LYS A 766 6.14 -28.90 21.60
CA LYS A 766 4.98 -28.02 21.78
C LYS A 766 4.09 -28.50 22.92
N SER A 767 3.80 -29.79 22.98
CA SER A 767 2.99 -30.38 24.05
C SER A 767 3.68 -30.28 25.41
N LYS A 768 5.01 -30.46 25.45
CA LYS A 768 5.80 -30.24 26.68
C LYS A 768 5.80 -28.76 27.11
N ARG A 769 5.90 -27.83 26.17
CA ARG A 769 5.77 -26.38 26.48
C ARG A 769 4.38 -26.04 27.01
N ILE A 770 3.33 -26.56 26.37
CA ILE A 770 1.96 -26.34 26.81
C ILE A 770 1.73 -26.95 28.21
N SER A 771 2.26 -28.15 28.48
CA SER A 771 2.16 -28.79 29.82
C SER A 771 2.95 -28.01 30.88
N GLN A 772 4.13 -27.46 30.53
CA GLN A 772 4.90 -26.59 31.40
C GLN A 772 4.17 -25.26 31.71
N GLN A 773 3.63 -24.62 30.69
CA GLN A 773 2.81 -23.41 30.86
C GLN A 773 1.57 -23.65 31.70
N ASN A 774 0.87 -24.77 31.48
CA ASN A 774 -0.27 -25.16 32.30
C ASN A 774 0.11 -25.44 33.76
N THR A 775 1.29 -26.03 33.99
CA THR A 775 1.81 -26.30 35.34
C THR A 775 2.20 -25.02 36.04
N GLU A 776 2.82 -24.06 35.31
CA GLU A 776 3.15 -22.75 35.87
C GLU A 776 1.92 -21.90 36.13
N GLN A 777 0.93 -21.90 35.23
CA GLN A 777 -0.36 -21.25 35.46
C GLN A 777 -1.12 -21.87 36.66
N SER A 778 -1.08 -23.20 36.81
CA SER A 778 -1.66 -23.90 37.96
C SER A 778 -0.98 -23.49 39.25
N LYS A 779 0.36 -23.38 39.27
CA LYS A 779 1.11 -22.89 40.44
C LYS A 779 0.79 -21.45 40.79
N LEU A 780 0.61 -20.58 39.77
CA LEU A 780 0.19 -19.19 39.96
C LEU A 780 -1.23 -19.09 40.55
N ILE A 781 -2.13 -19.96 40.10
CA ILE A 781 -3.49 -20.02 40.62
C ILE A 781 -3.49 -20.53 42.09
N ASP A 782 -2.65 -21.50 42.40
CA ASP A 782 -2.52 -22.01 43.77
C ASP A 782 -1.84 -20.99 44.71
N GLN A 783 -0.88 -20.22 44.21
CA GLN A 783 -0.32 -19.10 44.96
C GLN A 783 -1.37 -18.01 45.26
N ARG A 784 -2.22 -17.69 44.30
CA ARG A 784 -3.31 -16.73 44.49
C ARG A 784 -4.36 -17.25 45.50
N LYS A 785 -4.64 -18.53 45.49
CA LYS A 785 -5.56 -19.16 46.46
C LYS A 785 -5.00 -19.17 47.87
N ASN A 786 -3.71 -19.27 48.04
CA ASN A 786 -3.03 -19.41 49.32
C ASN A 786 -2.45 -18.08 49.87
N ASN A 787 -2.82 -16.94 49.32
CA ASN A 787 -2.26 -15.63 49.67
C ASN A 787 -0.72 -15.62 49.73
N LEU A 788 -0.06 -16.40 48.90
CA LEU A 788 1.38 -16.38 48.77
C LEU A 788 1.76 -15.22 47.81
N PRO A 789 2.83 -14.49 48.08
CA PRO A 789 3.27 -13.42 47.20
C PRO A 789 3.62 -13.96 45.81
N PRO A 790 3.37 -13.21 44.75
CA PRO A 790 3.68 -13.64 43.39
C PRO A 790 5.17 -13.90 43.23
N MET A 791 5.53 -14.93 42.46
CA MET A 791 6.93 -15.31 42.21
C MET A 791 7.63 -14.44 41.17
N ASN A 792 7.09 -13.30 40.83
CA ASN A 792 7.73 -12.30 39.94
C ASN A 792 8.32 -11.17 40.80
N PHE A 793 9.03 -10.28 40.13
CA PHE A 793 9.70 -9.13 40.78
C PHE A 793 8.78 -8.15 41.50
N GLU A 794 7.49 -8.27 41.38
CA GLU A 794 6.48 -7.53 42.13
C GLU A 794 6.23 -8.18 43.50
N SER A 795 7.24 -8.45 44.27
CA SER A 795 7.11 -8.89 45.67
C SER A 795 6.81 -7.67 46.53
N ASN A 796 6.05 -7.88 47.61
CA ASN A 796 5.71 -6.86 48.60
C ASN A 796 6.92 -6.21 49.30
N GLU A 797 8.10 -6.60 48.94
CA GLU A 797 9.37 -6.01 49.39
C GLU A 797 9.99 -5.11 48.31
N ASP A 798 9.16 -4.48 47.50
CA ASP A 798 9.67 -3.57 46.49
C ASP A 798 10.28 -2.32 47.13
N SER A 799 11.48 -1.95 46.73
CA SER A 799 12.30 -0.90 47.28
C SER A 799 11.80 0.53 47.01
N LEU A 800 10.56 0.67 46.57
CA LEU A 800 9.87 1.95 46.44
C LEU A 800 9.13 2.26 47.73
N ASP A 801 9.90 2.71 48.72
CA ASP A 801 9.38 3.31 49.96
C ASP A 801 8.32 4.39 49.62
N GLY A 802 7.08 4.10 49.84
CA GLY A 802 5.96 5.03 49.72
C GLY A 802 4.89 4.69 48.68
N PHE A 803 5.06 3.60 47.90
CA PHE A 803 3.98 3.10 47.04
C PHE A 803 3.48 1.76 47.52
N ASP A 804 2.31 1.79 48.13
CA ASP A 804 1.58 0.57 48.49
C ASP A 804 0.97 -0.03 47.21
N LEU A 805 1.68 -0.98 46.61
CA LEU A 805 1.25 -1.67 45.39
C LEU A 805 -0.03 -2.51 45.60
N ALA A 806 -0.49 -2.68 46.85
CA ALA A 806 -1.75 -3.31 47.13
C ALA A 806 -2.98 -2.51 46.61
N GLU A 807 -2.81 -1.19 46.35
CA GLU A 807 -3.85 -0.35 45.76
C GLU A 807 -3.96 -0.54 44.25
N PHE A 808 -2.95 -1.14 43.59
CA PHE A 808 -2.91 -1.31 42.13
C PHE A 808 -3.09 -2.77 41.68
N SER A 809 -3.26 -3.70 42.60
CA SER A 809 -3.63 -5.07 42.19
C SER A 809 -5.09 -5.10 41.72
N PRO A 810 -5.35 -5.54 40.50
CA PRO A 810 -6.71 -5.68 39.99
C PRO A 810 -7.45 -6.69 40.90
N ARG A 811 -8.57 -6.25 41.41
CA ARG A 811 -9.51 -7.09 42.19
C ARG A 811 -10.08 -8.23 41.35
#